data_407cfee5a2a0b13502327795caa42724
#
_entry.id   407cfee5a2a0b13502327795caa42724
#
_cell.length_a   1.000
_cell.length_b   1.000
_cell.length_c   1.000
_cell.angle_alpha   90.00
_cell.angle_beta   90.00
_cell.angle_gamma   90.00
#
_symmetry.space_group_name_H-M   'P 1'
#
loop_
_entity.id
_entity.type
_entity.pdbx_description
1 polymer ?
#
loop_
_entity_poly.entity_id
_entity_poly.type
_entity_poly.pdbx_seq_one_letter_code
_entity_poly.pdbx_strand_id
1 'polypeptide(L)'
;KPTKYTTLTGVKVGRIEFETLYECRKFLDQYRELDDCPIYGNTDFITQYIMETYPSEVEYDLSKIKVAYLDLECETEGGFPNLDAPNERINLVTIRISGVNYVITMKPVKLPDCKVILVASEKELIKKIFDILKHCDPDILTGWNIKLFDMPYIIGRAKLFFDEKEIQGWMPFGLMKMRITNIGGKDYTLYEFPGYTILDYMDLYKKFSGTNQESYALNNIAKVELDEQKLDYTEYGSLREFYTQNFQKFAEYNIQDVVLVERLEDKLKLIDLAVSIAYEAKITFDTVFFATRIWETICCDYLAKQNIVPPLKTKYAKDEQFIGAYVKDVIPGLYKNVVSFDATSLYPSIIIGWNISPETCIVKNSSLNADDFLRSNRKEIPDMIQDAIDQNACLACNGSVFSNGVKGFIPTLIEITFNQRQEAKKKMIKLEKEYEISKDKNLIPLIAALKIRQSVKKILANSLYGCLGNPAFTYSSPELATAVTVTGQVIIRSAEEQMNAYINKVMKNKITKDYVIAVDTDSVYLNLEDIISRVSEGSPIKDVTSFIDNICENNIQKELTGSMSILTTKLNCLANKIVFKREAIASVGLFVAKKKYALLLNDLEGVRFGEPKLKIMGLESVRSSTPGIVRAKLKECIMIIMTQNEEKLRKYVNTFYDEFIKLPIEDIASPRGVKGISKYSSNDDIYKGGTPIATKAALLHNAYLKKLHIDKTIPSIKENDKIKFVFVKVPNPYGKNGKDGVMGFINKCPPEFELKKYIDLEKQFEKTFYEPLDNILQVIKWSISNKITLESFFG
;
A
#
# COMPACT_ATOMS: atom_id res chain seq x y z
N LYS A 1 -12.47 1.22 47.94
CA LYS A 1 -12.17 -0.21 47.81
C LYS A 1 -10.73 -0.36 47.30
N PRO A 2 -9.96 -1.35 47.81
CA PRO A 2 -8.63 -1.59 47.26
C PRO A 2 -8.76 -1.88 45.77
N THR A 3 -8.04 -1.13 44.99
CA THR A 3 -8.07 -1.30 43.52
C THR A 3 -6.98 -2.26 43.09
N LYS A 4 -7.30 -3.15 42.14
CA LYS A 4 -6.34 -4.03 41.46
C LYS A 4 -5.68 -3.40 40.26
N TYR A 5 -6.17 -2.23 39.84
CA TYR A 5 -5.72 -1.57 38.60
C TYR A 5 -4.55 -0.64 38.85
N THR A 6 -3.60 -0.65 37.91
CA THR A 6 -2.45 0.27 37.89
C THR A 6 -2.29 0.91 36.52
N THR A 7 -1.64 2.07 36.47
CA THR A 7 -1.16 2.67 35.21
C THR A 7 0.10 1.96 34.71
N LEU A 8 0.58 2.32 33.51
CA LEU A 8 1.88 1.86 32.97
C LEU A 8 3.07 2.21 33.89
N THR A 9 2.95 3.26 34.67
CA THR A 9 3.97 3.70 35.65
C THR A 9 3.77 3.11 37.04
N GLY A 10 2.83 2.17 37.23
CA GLY A 10 2.58 1.48 38.51
C GLY A 10 1.71 2.26 39.49
N VAL A 11 1.18 3.44 39.12
CA VAL A 11 0.27 4.23 39.98
C VAL A 11 -1.07 3.51 40.10
N LYS A 12 -1.56 3.30 41.30
CA LYS A 12 -2.87 2.69 41.58
C LYS A 12 -3.99 3.62 41.18
N VAL A 13 -5.00 3.09 40.47
CA VAL A 13 -6.17 3.87 40.01
C VAL A 13 -7.47 3.16 40.39
N GLY A 14 -8.52 3.96 40.62
CA GLY A 14 -9.87 3.46 40.97
C GLY A 14 -10.68 3.23 39.70
N ARG A 15 -11.60 2.26 39.75
CA ARG A 15 -12.59 2.07 38.65
C ARG A 15 -13.83 2.90 38.92
N ILE A 16 -14.31 3.62 37.92
CA ILE A 16 -15.61 4.31 37.89
C ILE A 16 -16.52 3.52 36.94
N GLU A 17 -17.71 3.22 37.39
CA GLU A 17 -18.75 2.55 36.60
C GLU A 17 -19.90 3.53 36.37
N PHE A 18 -20.46 3.51 35.19
CA PHE A 18 -21.58 4.36 34.75
C PHE A 18 -22.73 3.44 34.34
N GLU A 19 -23.97 3.83 34.63
CA GLU A 19 -25.16 3.10 34.19
C GLU A 19 -25.39 3.21 32.69
N THR A 20 -24.99 4.34 32.10
CA THR A 20 -25.18 4.63 30.69
C THR A 20 -23.92 5.17 30.00
N LEU A 21 -23.82 4.95 28.69
CA LEU A 21 -22.77 5.57 27.86
C LEU A 21 -22.86 7.10 27.84
N TYR A 22 -24.08 7.64 28.04
CA TYR A 22 -24.27 9.09 28.08
C TYR A 22 -23.60 9.70 29.31
N GLU A 23 -23.77 9.10 30.48
CA GLU A 23 -23.13 9.55 31.72
C GLU A 23 -21.61 9.45 31.63
N CYS A 24 -21.11 8.36 31.08
CA CYS A 24 -19.68 8.18 30.85
C CYS A 24 -19.11 9.31 29.96
N ARG A 25 -19.78 9.62 28.85
CA ARG A 25 -19.37 10.70 27.94
C ARG A 25 -19.41 12.06 28.63
N LYS A 26 -20.49 12.36 29.35
CA LYS A 26 -20.61 13.60 30.10
C LYS A 26 -19.49 13.77 31.14
N PHE A 27 -19.14 12.70 31.83
CA PHE A 27 -18.01 12.68 32.74
C PHE A 27 -16.68 12.95 32.04
N LEU A 28 -16.43 12.26 30.92
CA LEU A 28 -15.22 12.49 30.14
C LEU A 28 -15.13 13.92 29.61
N ASP A 29 -16.22 14.49 29.10
CA ASP A 29 -16.24 15.87 28.59
C ASP A 29 -15.97 16.89 29.69
N GLN A 30 -16.37 16.61 30.94
CA GLN A 30 -16.19 17.50 32.09
C GLN A 30 -14.78 17.41 32.68
N TYR A 31 -14.18 16.21 32.77
CA TYR A 31 -12.98 15.96 33.56
C TYR A 31 -11.72 15.63 32.77
N ARG A 32 -11.81 15.25 31.49
CA ARG A 32 -10.65 14.77 30.70
C ARG A 32 -9.53 15.79 30.50
N GLU A 33 -9.82 17.09 30.63
CA GLU A 33 -8.86 18.17 30.41
C GLU A 33 -8.36 18.78 31.75
N LEU A 34 -8.70 18.15 32.89
CA LEU A 34 -8.27 18.61 34.19
C LEU A 34 -6.97 17.92 34.63
N ASP A 35 -5.91 18.70 34.79
CA ASP A 35 -4.58 18.18 35.18
C ASP A 35 -4.60 17.48 36.57
N ASP A 36 -5.43 17.98 37.50
CA ASP A 36 -5.57 17.43 38.84
C ASP A 36 -6.43 16.15 38.92
N CYS A 37 -7.05 15.75 37.82
CA CYS A 37 -7.91 14.57 37.73
C CYS A 37 -7.57 13.69 36.55
N PRO A 38 -6.38 13.03 36.51
CA PRO A 38 -5.97 12.24 35.35
C PRO A 38 -6.87 11.03 35.17
N ILE A 39 -7.46 10.90 33.99
CA ILE A 39 -8.33 9.80 33.60
C ILE A 39 -7.54 8.81 32.73
N TYR A 40 -7.73 7.53 32.98
CA TYR A 40 -7.10 6.43 32.27
C TYR A 40 -8.17 5.49 31.70
N GLY A 41 -7.85 4.76 30.65
CA GLY A 41 -8.68 3.69 30.09
C GLY A 41 -9.01 3.89 28.60
N ASN A 42 -9.65 2.88 28.03
CA ASN A 42 -10.15 2.92 26.66
C ASN A 42 -11.56 3.53 26.63
N THR A 43 -11.79 4.49 25.75
CA THR A 43 -13.10 5.14 25.56
C THR A 43 -13.91 4.54 24.40
N ASP A 44 -13.36 3.57 23.66
CA ASP A 44 -14.10 2.81 22.65
C ASP A 44 -14.87 1.65 23.30
N PHE A 45 -16.15 1.88 23.57
CA PHE A 45 -17.00 0.92 24.27
C PHE A 45 -17.24 -0.37 23.47
N ILE A 46 -17.22 -0.33 22.13
CA ILE A 46 -17.39 -1.53 21.29
C ILE A 46 -16.18 -2.43 21.46
N THR A 47 -14.98 -1.86 21.32
CA THR A 47 -13.72 -2.57 21.53
C THR A 47 -13.63 -3.12 22.95
N GLN A 48 -14.01 -2.32 23.96
CA GLN A 48 -14.03 -2.76 25.36
C GLN A 48 -14.98 -3.94 25.56
N TYR A 49 -16.20 -3.86 25.02
CA TYR A 49 -17.18 -4.97 25.08
C TYR A 49 -16.63 -6.26 24.46
N ILE A 50 -16.00 -6.17 23.28
CA ILE A 50 -15.42 -7.33 22.60
C ILE A 50 -14.31 -7.95 23.46
N MET A 51 -13.40 -7.14 24.01
CA MET A 51 -12.30 -7.62 24.84
C MET A 51 -12.77 -8.28 26.15
N GLU A 52 -13.77 -7.71 26.81
CA GLU A 52 -14.32 -8.25 28.07
C GLU A 52 -15.15 -9.52 27.82
N THR A 53 -15.91 -9.59 26.71
CA THR A 53 -16.74 -10.74 26.36
C THR A 53 -15.91 -11.91 25.83
N TYR A 54 -14.85 -11.61 25.08
CA TYR A 54 -13.96 -12.59 24.44
C TYR A 54 -12.51 -12.39 24.88
N PRO A 55 -12.16 -12.70 26.15
CA PRO A 55 -10.82 -12.43 26.70
C PRO A 55 -9.72 -13.32 26.09
N SER A 56 -10.08 -14.51 25.61
CA SER A 56 -9.18 -15.44 24.93
C SER A 56 -9.02 -15.12 23.44
N GLU A 57 -8.12 -15.84 22.77
CA GLU A 57 -8.07 -15.86 21.29
C GLU A 57 -9.40 -16.43 20.76
N VAL A 58 -9.99 -15.76 19.77
CA VAL A 58 -11.27 -16.17 19.22
C VAL A 58 -11.00 -17.03 17.98
N GLU A 59 -11.44 -18.29 18.05
CA GLU A 59 -11.48 -19.13 16.85
C GLU A 59 -12.62 -18.67 15.96
N TYR A 60 -12.36 -18.51 14.68
CA TYR A 60 -13.35 -18.05 13.71
C TYR A 60 -13.30 -18.90 12.44
N ASP A 61 -14.46 -18.99 11.79
CA ASP A 61 -14.66 -19.72 10.55
C ASP A 61 -15.12 -18.73 9.47
N LEU A 62 -14.23 -18.41 8.53
CA LEU A 62 -14.50 -17.47 7.45
C LEU A 62 -15.69 -17.91 6.58
N SER A 63 -15.97 -19.20 6.47
CA SER A 63 -17.09 -19.71 5.68
C SER A 63 -18.47 -19.33 6.24
N LYS A 64 -18.53 -18.91 7.49
CA LYS A 64 -19.77 -18.45 8.15
C LYS A 64 -20.06 -16.97 7.93
N ILE A 65 -19.07 -16.21 7.46
CA ILE A 65 -19.23 -14.79 7.17
C ILE A 65 -20.00 -14.64 5.86
N LYS A 66 -21.16 -14.04 5.92
CA LYS A 66 -22.02 -13.79 4.75
C LYS A 66 -21.65 -12.46 4.10
N VAL A 67 -21.18 -12.51 2.87
CA VAL A 67 -20.84 -11.34 2.08
C VAL A 67 -21.89 -11.10 1.01
N ALA A 68 -22.43 -9.89 0.96
CA ALA A 68 -23.31 -9.42 -0.11
C ALA A 68 -22.53 -8.45 -1.02
N TYR A 69 -22.53 -8.71 -2.31
CA TYR A 69 -21.93 -7.85 -3.35
C TYR A 69 -23.06 -7.07 -4.01
N LEU A 70 -22.92 -5.75 -4.13
CA LEU A 70 -23.93 -4.86 -4.67
C LEU A 70 -23.34 -3.93 -5.72
N ASP A 71 -24.08 -3.71 -6.78
CA ASP A 71 -23.86 -2.68 -7.80
C ASP A 71 -25.19 -2.16 -8.32
N LEU A 72 -25.25 -0.87 -8.69
CA LEU A 72 -26.43 -0.21 -9.19
C LEU A 72 -26.18 0.50 -10.52
N GLU A 73 -27.24 0.62 -11.31
CA GLU A 73 -27.21 1.41 -12.54
C GLU A 73 -28.30 2.48 -12.50
N CYS A 74 -27.93 3.69 -12.93
CA CYS A 74 -28.82 4.85 -12.99
C CYS A 74 -29.13 5.24 -14.45
N GLU A 75 -30.27 5.87 -14.62
CA GLU A 75 -30.52 6.65 -15.84
C GLU A 75 -29.53 7.81 -15.96
N THR A 76 -29.30 8.32 -17.15
CA THR A 76 -28.41 9.45 -17.43
C THR A 76 -29.12 10.48 -18.33
N GLU A 77 -30.41 10.72 -18.08
CA GLU A 77 -31.22 11.64 -18.87
C GLU A 77 -30.77 13.10 -18.72
N GLY A 78 -30.48 13.53 -17.51
CA GLY A 78 -30.00 14.88 -17.22
C GLY A 78 -28.48 14.98 -17.09
N GLY A 79 -27.74 13.87 -17.29
CA GLY A 79 -26.31 13.79 -17.17
C GLY A 79 -25.82 12.71 -16.21
N PHE A 80 -24.58 12.85 -15.73
CA PHE A 80 -24.01 11.87 -14.79
C PHE A 80 -24.69 11.96 -13.41
N PRO A 81 -24.99 10.81 -12.75
CA PRO A 81 -25.58 10.81 -11.42
C PRO A 81 -24.76 11.64 -10.43
N ASN A 82 -25.44 12.57 -9.73
CA ASN A 82 -24.83 13.49 -8.78
C ASN A 82 -25.26 13.15 -7.35
N LEU A 83 -24.33 12.94 -6.43
CA LEU A 83 -24.61 12.63 -5.02
C LEU A 83 -25.23 13.83 -4.27
N ASP A 84 -24.83 15.06 -4.62
CA ASP A 84 -25.32 16.28 -3.95
C ASP A 84 -26.75 16.64 -4.40
N ALA A 85 -27.16 16.16 -5.58
CA ALA A 85 -28.51 16.30 -6.11
C ALA A 85 -28.84 15.03 -6.94
N PRO A 86 -29.31 13.95 -6.28
CA PRO A 86 -29.52 12.67 -6.93
C PRO A 86 -30.82 12.68 -7.78
N ASN A 87 -30.75 13.27 -8.98
CA ASN A 87 -31.89 13.47 -9.86
C ASN A 87 -32.18 12.27 -10.78
N GLU A 88 -31.14 11.50 -11.14
CA GLU A 88 -31.30 10.36 -12.04
C GLU A 88 -31.89 9.15 -11.32
N ARG A 89 -32.86 8.45 -11.96
CA ARG A 89 -33.49 7.27 -11.36
C ARG A 89 -32.56 6.07 -11.34
N ILE A 90 -32.63 5.30 -10.27
CA ILE A 90 -32.07 3.95 -10.24
C ILE A 90 -33.00 3.03 -11.04
N ASN A 91 -32.49 2.42 -12.10
CA ASN A 91 -33.27 1.57 -12.98
C ASN A 91 -32.99 0.06 -12.83
N LEU A 92 -31.88 -0.28 -12.22
CA LEU A 92 -31.41 -1.64 -12.03
C LEU A 92 -30.48 -1.74 -10.83
N VAL A 93 -30.64 -2.79 -10.03
CA VAL A 93 -29.71 -3.14 -8.94
C VAL A 93 -29.50 -4.64 -8.92
N THR A 94 -28.26 -5.07 -8.86
CA THR A 94 -27.90 -6.48 -8.61
C THR A 94 -27.29 -6.62 -7.22
N ILE A 95 -27.85 -7.59 -6.45
CA ILE A 95 -27.29 -8.04 -5.17
C ILE A 95 -26.94 -9.52 -5.31
N ARG A 96 -25.67 -9.85 -5.13
CA ARG A 96 -25.20 -11.22 -5.14
C ARG A 96 -24.80 -11.65 -3.73
N ILE A 97 -25.39 -12.75 -3.27
CA ILE A 97 -25.10 -13.32 -1.96
C ILE A 97 -25.18 -14.85 -2.03
N SER A 98 -24.22 -15.52 -1.43
CA SER A 98 -24.12 -16.99 -1.45
C SER A 98 -24.27 -17.61 -2.84
N GLY A 99 -23.68 -16.97 -3.86
CA GLY A 99 -23.72 -17.42 -5.24
C GLY A 99 -25.03 -17.13 -6.00
N VAL A 100 -26.04 -16.51 -5.38
CA VAL A 100 -27.32 -16.18 -5.99
C VAL A 100 -27.39 -14.71 -6.36
N ASN A 101 -27.71 -14.38 -7.61
CA ASN A 101 -27.96 -13.03 -8.08
C ASN A 101 -29.43 -12.65 -7.88
N TYR A 102 -29.70 -11.62 -7.10
CA TYR A 102 -31.01 -10.96 -6.99
C TYR A 102 -30.95 -9.72 -7.88
N VAL A 103 -31.73 -9.70 -8.95
CA VAL A 103 -31.78 -8.60 -9.92
C VAL A 103 -33.09 -7.86 -9.77
N ILE A 104 -33.06 -6.63 -9.27
CA ILE A 104 -34.23 -5.79 -9.06
C ILE A 104 -34.31 -4.80 -10.22
N THR A 105 -35.42 -4.80 -10.95
CA THR A 105 -35.57 -4.06 -12.21
C THR A 105 -36.96 -3.57 -12.43
N MET A 106 -37.11 -2.43 -13.12
CA MET A 106 -38.43 -1.92 -13.55
C MET A 106 -38.84 -2.39 -14.95
N LYS A 107 -37.93 -3.05 -15.69
CA LYS A 107 -38.20 -3.58 -17.01
C LYS A 107 -38.02 -5.10 -17.03
N PRO A 108 -38.84 -5.85 -17.77
CA PRO A 108 -38.69 -7.30 -17.83
C PRO A 108 -37.40 -7.71 -18.52
N VAL A 109 -36.69 -8.68 -17.91
CA VAL A 109 -35.45 -9.29 -18.45
C VAL A 109 -35.49 -10.80 -18.26
N LYS A 110 -34.81 -11.54 -19.12
CA LYS A 110 -34.72 -13.01 -19.08
C LYS A 110 -33.31 -13.43 -18.63
N LEU A 111 -33.17 -13.75 -17.37
CA LEU A 111 -31.89 -14.11 -16.72
C LEU A 111 -32.08 -15.44 -15.99
N PRO A 112 -31.82 -16.58 -16.66
CA PRO A 112 -32.21 -17.90 -16.16
C PRO A 112 -31.55 -18.26 -14.83
N ASP A 113 -30.31 -17.79 -14.59
CA ASP A 113 -29.52 -18.09 -13.38
C ASP A 113 -29.67 -17.02 -12.29
N CYS A 114 -30.69 -16.15 -12.39
CA CYS A 114 -30.91 -15.03 -11.48
C CYS A 114 -32.33 -15.06 -10.90
N LYS A 115 -32.48 -14.57 -9.69
CA LYS A 115 -33.78 -14.24 -9.10
C LYS A 115 -34.18 -12.82 -9.54
N VAL A 116 -34.88 -12.73 -10.64
CA VAL A 116 -35.39 -11.46 -11.19
C VAL A 116 -36.61 -11.00 -10.40
N ILE A 117 -36.58 -9.77 -9.91
CA ILE A 117 -37.62 -9.11 -9.15
C ILE A 117 -38.09 -7.89 -9.95
N LEU A 118 -39.18 -8.03 -10.65
CA LEU A 118 -39.81 -6.96 -11.41
C LEU A 118 -40.64 -6.08 -10.47
N VAL A 119 -40.39 -4.77 -10.47
CA VAL A 119 -41.12 -3.79 -9.65
C VAL A 119 -41.73 -2.70 -10.52
N ALA A 120 -42.77 -2.05 -10.03
CA ALA A 120 -43.57 -1.09 -10.80
C ALA A 120 -42.97 0.33 -10.74
N SER A 121 -42.11 0.64 -9.75
CA SER A 121 -41.56 1.97 -9.52
C SER A 121 -40.19 1.94 -8.84
N GLU A 122 -39.44 3.03 -8.97
CA GLU A 122 -38.18 3.21 -8.24
C GLU A 122 -38.36 3.19 -6.72
N LYS A 123 -39.48 3.75 -6.24
CA LYS A 123 -39.87 3.70 -4.83
C LYS A 123 -39.89 2.26 -4.31
N GLU A 124 -40.51 1.35 -5.08
CA GLU A 124 -40.57 -0.07 -4.77
C GLU A 124 -39.18 -0.74 -4.92
N LEU A 125 -38.43 -0.37 -5.95
CA LEU A 125 -37.07 -0.86 -6.18
C LEU A 125 -36.18 -0.61 -4.95
N ILE A 126 -36.13 0.63 -4.46
CA ILE A 126 -35.31 1.02 -3.31
C ILE A 126 -35.73 0.23 -2.06
N LYS A 127 -37.03 0.13 -1.78
CA LYS A 127 -37.50 -0.66 -0.65
C LYS A 127 -37.07 -2.12 -0.76
N LYS A 128 -37.12 -2.67 -1.98
CA LYS A 128 -36.80 -4.07 -2.23
C LYS A 128 -35.32 -4.39 -2.00
N ILE A 129 -34.38 -3.42 -2.20
CA ILE A 129 -33.00 -3.57 -1.85
C ILE A 129 -32.88 -3.93 -0.36
N PHE A 130 -33.49 -3.12 0.51
CA PHE A 130 -33.40 -3.33 1.97
C PHE A 130 -34.19 -4.56 2.43
N ASP A 131 -35.29 -4.90 1.79
CA ASP A 131 -36.00 -6.16 2.05
C ASP A 131 -35.11 -7.38 1.81
N ILE A 132 -34.32 -7.40 0.72
CA ILE A 132 -33.39 -8.48 0.40
C ILE A 132 -32.24 -8.50 1.41
N LEU A 133 -31.64 -7.36 1.70
CA LEU A 133 -30.55 -7.28 2.69
C LEU A 133 -31.04 -7.76 4.08
N LYS A 134 -32.24 -7.36 4.49
CA LYS A 134 -32.86 -7.82 5.74
C LYS A 134 -33.18 -9.34 5.74
N HIS A 135 -33.63 -9.88 4.61
CA HIS A 135 -33.93 -11.30 4.47
C HIS A 135 -32.66 -12.18 4.47
N CYS A 136 -31.64 -11.75 3.75
CA CYS A 136 -30.37 -12.48 3.61
C CYS A 136 -29.46 -12.32 4.80
N ASP A 137 -29.61 -11.22 5.53
CA ASP A 137 -28.85 -10.88 6.74
C ASP A 137 -27.32 -11.05 6.55
N PRO A 138 -26.69 -10.22 5.70
CA PRO A 138 -25.26 -10.28 5.47
C PRO A 138 -24.48 -9.67 6.64
N ASP A 139 -23.28 -10.18 6.91
CA ASP A 139 -22.32 -9.57 7.85
C ASP A 139 -21.55 -8.41 7.18
N ILE A 140 -21.27 -8.56 5.89
CA ILE A 140 -20.52 -7.62 5.08
C ILE A 140 -21.28 -7.28 3.81
N LEU A 141 -21.43 -5.98 3.53
CA LEU A 141 -21.88 -5.45 2.25
C LEU A 141 -20.67 -4.86 1.52
N THR A 142 -20.43 -5.32 0.31
CA THR A 142 -19.31 -4.89 -0.52
C THR A 142 -19.71 -4.58 -1.95
N GLY A 143 -18.86 -3.89 -2.66
CA GLY A 143 -18.99 -3.52 -4.06
C GLY A 143 -17.81 -2.67 -4.48
N TRP A 144 -17.76 -2.22 -5.72
CA TRP A 144 -16.70 -1.37 -6.23
C TRP A 144 -17.02 0.11 -6.08
N ASN A 145 -16.41 0.79 -5.12
CA ASN A 145 -16.70 2.18 -4.74
C ASN A 145 -18.07 2.38 -4.05
N ILE A 146 -18.64 1.32 -3.53
CA ILE A 146 -19.96 1.28 -2.89
C ILE A 146 -20.13 2.31 -1.76
N LYS A 147 -19.05 2.56 -1.02
CA LYS A 147 -19.04 3.45 0.15
C LYS A 147 -19.19 4.92 -0.23
N LEU A 148 -18.62 5.31 -1.37
CA LEU A 148 -18.63 6.70 -1.84
C LEU A 148 -19.66 6.98 -2.92
N PHE A 149 -20.27 5.96 -3.53
CA PHE A 149 -21.23 6.13 -4.60
C PHE A 149 -22.56 5.39 -4.34
N ASP A 150 -22.58 4.06 -4.42
CA ASP A 150 -23.85 3.31 -4.45
C ASP A 150 -24.71 3.55 -3.21
N MET A 151 -24.17 3.34 -2.02
CA MET A 151 -24.95 3.50 -0.80
C MET A 151 -25.41 4.95 -0.54
N PRO A 152 -24.54 5.97 -0.68
CA PRO A 152 -24.99 7.36 -0.62
C PRO A 152 -26.04 7.71 -1.65
N TYR A 153 -25.95 7.15 -2.87
CA TYR A 153 -26.93 7.40 -3.92
C TYR A 153 -28.27 6.75 -3.61
N ILE A 154 -28.29 5.49 -3.21
CA ILE A 154 -29.51 4.78 -2.78
C ILE A 154 -30.21 5.55 -1.65
N ILE A 155 -29.50 5.95 -0.61
CA ILE A 155 -30.08 6.72 0.50
C ILE A 155 -30.55 8.10 0.04
N GLY A 156 -29.79 8.78 -0.82
CA GLY A 156 -30.18 10.06 -1.41
C GLY A 156 -31.49 9.96 -2.20
N ARG A 157 -31.63 8.93 -3.03
CA ARG A 157 -32.88 8.64 -3.76
C ARG A 157 -34.02 8.23 -2.83
N ALA A 158 -33.74 7.42 -1.79
CA ALA A 158 -34.74 7.02 -0.80
C ALA A 158 -35.39 8.24 -0.11
N LYS A 159 -34.61 9.25 0.25
CA LYS A 159 -35.09 10.50 0.88
C LYS A 159 -36.05 11.31 0.02
N LEU A 160 -36.14 11.05 -1.29
CA LEU A 160 -37.15 11.68 -2.17
C LEU A 160 -38.55 11.05 -2.04
N PHE A 161 -38.64 9.82 -1.52
CA PHE A 161 -39.86 9.05 -1.47
C PHE A 161 -40.33 8.71 -0.06
N PHE A 162 -39.46 8.74 0.92
CA PHE A 162 -39.64 8.24 2.27
C PHE A 162 -39.07 9.20 3.32
N ASP A 163 -39.69 9.23 4.49
CA ASP A 163 -39.13 10.00 5.60
C ASP A 163 -37.94 9.26 6.28
N GLU A 164 -37.18 9.98 7.08
CA GLU A 164 -35.98 9.44 7.69
C GLU A 164 -36.24 8.29 8.66
N LYS A 165 -37.39 8.32 9.38
CA LYS A 165 -37.76 7.26 10.32
C LYS A 165 -38.11 5.97 9.57
N GLU A 166 -38.78 6.10 8.43
CA GLU A 166 -39.12 4.95 7.58
C GLU A 166 -37.84 4.32 7.02
N ILE A 167 -36.92 5.12 6.51
CA ILE A 167 -35.59 4.65 6.01
C ILE A 167 -34.82 3.96 7.14
N GLN A 168 -34.73 4.57 8.33
CA GLN A 168 -34.09 3.96 9.49
C GLN A 168 -34.74 2.63 9.89
N GLY A 169 -36.04 2.51 9.79
CA GLY A 169 -36.79 1.29 10.11
C GLY A 169 -36.42 0.07 9.22
N TRP A 170 -35.85 0.30 8.06
CA TRP A 170 -35.36 -0.78 7.18
C TRP A 170 -33.98 -1.29 7.60
N MET A 171 -33.24 -0.48 8.36
CA MET A 171 -31.88 -0.83 8.76
C MET A 171 -31.90 -1.80 9.95
N PRO A 172 -30.84 -2.60 10.10
CA PRO A 172 -30.68 -3.42 11.30
C PRO A 172 -30.77 -2.55 12.56
N PHE A 173 -31.51 -3.03 13.56
CA PHE A 173 -31.78 -2.32 14.84
C PHE A 173 -32.45 -0.95 14.69
N GLY A 174 -32.98 -0.61 13.51
CA GLY A 174 -33.57 0.72 13.25
C GLY A 174 -32.58 1.88 13.35
N LEU A 175 -31.31 1.63 13.08
CA LEU A 175 -30.23 2.60 13.27
C LEU A 175 -29.45 2.83 11.96
N MET A 176 -29.24 4.09 11.63
CA MET A 176 -28.37 4.55 10.56
C MET A 176 -27.55 5.73 11.09
N LYS A 177 -26.25 5.64 11.02
CA LYS A 177 -25.36 6.75 11.35
C LYS A 177 -24.88 7.43 10.08
N MET A 178 -24.81 8.75 10.13
CA MET A 178 -24.28 9.58 9.05
C MET A 178 -23.02 10.28 9.51
N ARG A 179 -21.99 10.24 8.69
CA ARG A 179 -20.74 10.95 8.94
C ARG A 179 -20.26 11.68 7.71
N ILE A 180 -19.91 12.94 7.85
CA ILE A 180 -19.26 13.70 6.77
C ILE A 180 -17.75 13.50 6.91
N THR A 181 -17.09 13.19 5.81
CA THR A 181 -15.63 13.06 5.74
C THR A 181 -15.10 13.87 4.57
N ASN A 182 -14.01 14.59 4.80
CA ASN A 182 -13.35 15.33 3.73
C ASN A 182 -12.30 14.42 3.04
N ILE A 183 -12.48 14.18 1.75
CA ILE A 183 -11.54 13.44 0.92
C ILE A 183 -11.09 14.34 -0.22
N GLY A 184 -9.83 14.77 -0.18
CA GLY A 184 -9.27 15.61 -1.23
C GLY A 184 -9.91 16.97 -1.38
N GLY A 185 -10.41 17.58 -0.29
CA GLY A 185 -11.05 18.88 -0.30
C GLY A 185 -12.54 18.87 -0.68
N LYS A 186 -13.12 17.68 -0.90
CA LYS A 186 -14.57 17.50 -1.10
C LYS A 186 -15.15 16.72 0.09
N ASP A 187 -16.29 17.18 0.60
CA ASP A 187 -17.04 16.48 1.63
C ASP A 187 -17.89 15.35 1.02
N TYR A 188 -17.78 14.17 1.63
CA TYR A 188 -18.58 12.99 1.30
C TYR A 188 -19.40 12.58 2.50
N THR A 189 -20.65 12.27 2.28
CA THR A 189 -21.54 11.70 3.30
C THR A 189 -21.38 10.18 3.28
N LEU A 190 -20.91 9.63 4.38
CA LEU A 190 -20.81 8.19 4.60
C LEU A 190 -21.95 7.72 5.48
N TYR A 191 -22.49 6.55 5.18
CA TYR A 191 -23.52 5.91 5.97
C TYR A 191 -22.95 4.64 6.63
N GLU A 192 -23.23 4.47 7.91
CA GLU A 192 -22.84 3.32 8.73
C GLU A 192 -24.13 2.65 9.26
N PHE A 193 -24.21 1.34 9.11
CA PHE A 193 -25.37 0.54 9.50
C PHE A 193 -24.94 -0.44 10.60
N PRO A 194 -25.36 -0.23 11.88
CA PRO A 194 -25.15 -1.24 12.90
C PRO A 194 -25.87 -2.54 12.49
N GLY A 195 -25.13 -3.64 12.39
CA GLY A 195 -25.66 -4.94 11.99
C GLY A 195 -24.96 -5.55 10.78
N TYR A 196 -24.52 -4.75 9.81
CA TYR A 196 -23.60 -5.16 8.76
C TYR A 196 -22.57 -4.06 8.46
N THR A 197 -21.40 -4.47 8.03
CA THR A 197 -20.30 -3.53 7.73
C THR A 197 -20.18 -3.32 6.23
N ILE A 198 -20.04 -2.06 5.80
CA ILE A 198 -19.67 -1.75 4.41
C ILE A 198 -18.14 -1.81 4.29
N LEU A 199 -17.65 -2.85 3.59
CA LEU A 199 -16.25 -2.97 3.19
C LEU A 199 -16.14 -2.73 1.68
N ASP A 200 -15.75 -1.52 1.30
CA ASP A 200 -15.53 -1.17 -0.11
C ASP A 200 -14.36 -1.97 -0.68
N TYR A 201 -14.59 -2.76 -1.74
CA TYR A 201 -13.58 -3.64 -2.30
C TYR A 201 -12.43 -2.86 -2.97
N MET A 202 -12.72 -1.69 -3.53
CA MET A 202 -11.68 -0.81 -4.08
C MET A 202 -10.75 -0.28 -2.97
N ASP A 203 -11.28 0.03 -1.79
CA ASP A 203 -10.47 0.46 -0.63
C ASP A 203 -9.63 -0.70 -0.10
N LEU A 204 -10.19 -1.92 0.00
CA LEU A 204 -9.43 -3.13 0.36
C LEU A 204 -8.29 -3.38 -0.63
N TYR A 205 -8.57 -3.28 -1.93
CA TYR A 205 -7.56 -3.45 -2.97
C TYR A 205 -6.43 -2.42 -2.85
N LYS A 206 -6.76 -1.13 -2.71
CA LYS A 206 -5.77 -0.05 -2.50
C LYS A 206 -4.92 -0.27 -1.26
N LYS A 207 -5.49 -0.77 -0.18
CA LYS A 207 -4.82 -0.95 1.10
C LYS A 207 -3.91 -2.17 1.13
N PHE A 208 -4.37 -3.31 0.59
CA PHE A 208 -3.75 -4.61 0.86
C PHE A 208 -3.12 -5.29 -0.37
N SER A 209 -3.39 -4.85 -1.61
CA SER A 209 -2.76 -5.45 -2.81
C SER A 209 -1.25 -5.18 -2.92
N GLY A 210 -0.76 -4.14 -2.25
CA GLY A 210 0.66 -3.76 -2.27
C GLY A 210 1.16 -3.16 -3.58
N THR A 211 0.30 -3.02 -4.60
CA THR A 211 0.66 -2.51 -5.92
C THR A 211 -0.15 -1.26 -6.30
N ASN A 212 0.54 -0.25 -6.85
CA ASN A 212 -0.13 0.93 -7.39
C ASN A 212 -0.53 0.70 -8.85
N GLN A 213 -1.80 0.93 -9.17
CA GLN A 213 -2.34 0.74 -10.52
C GLN A 213 -2.44 2.06 -11.30
N GLU A 214 -2.50 1.98 -12.63
CA GLU A 214 -2.71 3.14 -13.52
C GLU A 214 -4.10 3.75 -13.31
N SER A 215 -5.09 2.89 -13.15
CA SER A 215 -6.48 3.24 -12.87
C SER A 215 -7.04 2.26 -11.84
N TYR A 216 -7.89 2.75 -10.94
CA TYR A 216 -8.66 1.92 -10.01
C TYR A 216 -10.09 1.69 -10.49
N ALA A 217 -10.40 1.95 -11.77
CA ALA A 217 -11.65 1.51 -12.37
C ALA A 217 -11.74 -0.03 -12.36
N LEU A 218 -12.91 -0.58 -12.06
CA LEU A 218 -13.13 -2.03 -11.98
C LEU A 218 -12.62 -2.77 -13.21
N ASN A 219 -12.90 -2.24 -14.43
CA ASN A 219 -12.44 -2.86 -15.68
C ASN A 219 -10.92 -2.99 -15.76
N ASN A 220 -10.17 -1.98 -15.27
CA ASN A 220 -8.70 -2.04 -15.28
C ASN A 220 -8.17 -3.06 -14.26
N ILE A 221 -8.77 -3.12 -13.08
CA ILE A 221 -8.35 -4.05 -12.04
C ILE A 221 -8.71 -5.49 -12.43
N ALA A 222 -9.91 -5.72 -12.98
CA ALA A 222 -10.31 -7.04 -13.48
C ALA A 222 -9.37 -7.53 -14.59
N LYS A 223 -8.97 -6.65 -15.51
CA LYS A 223 -7.98 -6.98 -16.55
C LYS A 223 -6.62 -7.35 -15.96
N VAL A 224 -6.12 -6.57 -15.01
CA VAL A 224 -4.80 -6.82 -14.39
C VAL A 224 -4.79 -8.09 -13.55
N GLU A 225 -5.84 -8.30 -12.77
CA GLU A 225 -5.88 -9.38 -11.79
C GLU A 225 -6.48 -10.68 -12.36
N LEU A 226 -7.51 -10.60 -13.18
CA LEU A 226 -8.25 -11.77 -13.69
C LEU A 226 -7.99 -12.07 -15.16
N ASP A 227 -7.38 -11.13 -15.90
CA ASP A 227 -7.33 -11.11 -17.37
C ASP A 227 -8.73 -11.05 -18.00
N GLU A 228 -9.67 -10.42 -17.31
CA GLU A 228 -11.06 -10.26 -17.71
C GLU A 228 -11.44 -8.79 -17.82
N GLN A 229 -12.53 -8.52 -18.53
CA GLN A 229 -13.04 -7.16 -18.76
C GLN A 229 -14.53 -7.11 -18.54
N LYS A 230 -15.04 -5.90 -18.27
CA LYS A 230 -16.48 -5.62 -18.33
C LYS A 230 -17.04 -5.91 -19.73
N LEU A 231 -18.32 -6.15 -19.83
CA LEU A 231 -18.99 -6.24 -21.12
C LEU A 231 -18.81 -4.94 -21.91
N ASP A 232 -18.44 -5.04 -23.17
CA ASP A 232 -18.30 -3.87 -24.03
C ASP A 232 -19.67 -3.38 -24.53
N TYR A 233 -19.91 -2.08 -24.38
CA TYR A 233 -21.10 -1.39 -24.87
C TYR A 233 -20.78 -0.23 -25.81
N THR A 234 -19.53 -0.13 -26.29
CA THR A 234 -19.09 0.97 -27.19
C THR A 234 -19.88 1.03 -28.49
N GLU A 235 -20.47 -0.09 -28.91
CA GLU A 235 -21.35 -0.17 -30.08
C GLU A 235 -22.60 0.73 -29.96
N TYR A 236 -23.02 1.04 -28.71
CA TYR A 236 -24.21 1.87 -28.44
C TYR A 236 -23.89 3.37 -28.33
N GLY A 237 -22.60 3.75 -28.32
CA GLY A 237 -22.15 5.15 -28.23
C GLY A 237 -22.22 5.73 -26.81
N SER A 238 -23.33 5.61 -26.09
CA SER A 238 -23.49 6.13 -24.72
C SER A 238 -24.20 5.12 -23.81
N LEU A 239 -24.05 5.30 -22.48
CA LEU A 239 -24.76 4.48 -21.50
C LEU A 239 -26.29 4.62 -21.66
N ARG A 240 -26.76 5.83 -21.96
CA ARG A 240 -28.18 6.12 -22.24
C ARG A 240 -28.70 5.31 -23.42
N GLU A 241 -27.99 5.32 -24.52
CA GLU A 241 -28.35 4.54 -25.70
C GLU A 241 -28.30 3.05 -25.41
N PHE A 242 -27.35 2.60 -24.63
CA PHE A 242 -27.22 1.21 -24.24
C PHE A 242 -28.46 0.71 -23.47
N TYR A 243 -28.85 1.36 -22.36
CA TYR A 243 -30.02 0.90 -21.59
C TYR A 243 -31.36 1.15 -22.33
N THR A 244 -31.39 2.06 -23.28
CA THR A 244 -32.60 2.33 -24.07
C THR A 244 -32.78 1.30 -25.19
N GLN A 245 -31.73 0.95 -25.90
CA GLN A 245 -31.75 0.06 -27.06
C GLN A 245 -31.70 -1.42 -26.66
N ASN A 246 -30.91 -1.77 -25.62
CA ASN A 246 -30.72 -3.16 -25.22
C ASN A 246 -30.66 -3.33 -23.70
N PHE A 247 -31.80 -3.20 -23.05
CA PHE A 247 -31.91 -3.33 -21.59
C PHE A 247 -31.56 -4.74 -21.07
N GLN A 248 -31.77 -5.79 -21.90
CA GLN A 248 -31.34 -7.15 -21.57
C GLN A 248 -29.82 -7.23 -21.37
N LYS A 249 -29.03 -6.79 -22.34
CA LYS A 249 -27.55 -6.75 -22.28
C LYS A 249 -27.07 -5.79 -21.18
N PHE A 250 -27.80 -4.71 -20.92
CA PHE A 250 -27.52 -3.79 -19.82
C PHE A 250 -27.68 -4.45 -18.43
N ALA A 251 -28.67 -5.31 -18.26
CA ALA A 251 -28.81 -6.10 -17.03
C ALA A 251 -27.68 -7.13 -16.86
N GLU A 252 -27.27 -7.77 -17.96
CA GLU A 252 -26.10 -8.67 -17.95
C GLU A 252 -24.80 -7.94 -17.62
N TYR A 253 -24.65 -6.68 -18.06
CA TYR A 253 -23.53 -5.82 -17.73
C TYR A 253 -23.44 -5.54 -16.21
N ASN A 254 -24.52 -5.15 -15.58
CA ASN A 254 -24.55 -4.92 -14.13
C ASN A 254 -24.27 -6.20 -13.32
N ILE A 255 -24.79 -7.36 -13.75
CA ILE A 255 -24.48 -8.64 -13.13
C ILE A 255 -22.97 -8.95 -13.25
N GLN A 256 -22.39 -8.70 -14.41
CA GLN A 256 -20.95 -8.92 -14.63
C GLN A 256 -20.09 -8.08 -13.67
N ASP A 257 -20.50 -6.82 -13.40
CA ASP A 257 -19.77 -5.95 -12.47
C ASP A 257 -19.77 -6.53 -11.05
N VAL A 258 -20.87 -7.03 -10.58
CA VAL A 258 -20.96 -7.70 -9.27
C VAL A 258 -20.13 -9.00 -9.23
N VAL A 259 -20.22 -9.82 -10.29
CA VAL A 259 -19.48 -11.08 -10.39
C VAL A 259 -17.97 -10.85 -10.46
N LEU A 260 -17.51 -9.80 -11.16
CA LEU A 260 -16.09 -9.46 -11.20
C LEU A 260 -15.53 -9.13 -9.82
N VAL A 261 -16.29 -8.45 -8.95
CA VAL A 261 -15.83 -8.16 -7.57
C VAL A 261 -15.74 -9.45 -6.76
N GLU A 262 -16.71 -10.38 -6.87
CA GLU A 262 -16.63 -11.69 -6.20
C GLU A 262 -15.43 -12.49 -6.70
N ARG A 263 -15.15 -12.51 -8.02
CA ARG A 263 -14.00 -13.23 -8.59
C ARG A 263 -12.65 -12.61 -8.18
N LEU A 264 -12.60 -11.28 -8.00
CA LEU A 264 -11.45 -10.63 -7.39
C LEU A 264 -11.23 -11.12 -5.96
N GLU A 265 -12.32 -11.25 -5.16
CA GLU A 265 -12.22 -11.81 -3.80
C GLU A 265 -11.80 -13.27 -3.83
N ASP A 266 -12.32 -14.09 -4.74
CA ASP A 266 -11.92 -15.49 -4.87
C ASP A 266 -10.43 -15.66 -5.11
N LYS A 267 -9.83 -14.75 -5.87
CA LYS A 267 -8.39 -14.76 -6.17
C LYS A 267 -7.54 -14.11 -5.08
N LEU A 268 -7.93 -12.93 -4.62
CA LEU A 268 -7.08 -12.06 -3.78
C LEU A 268 -7.30 -12.26 -2.28
N LYS A 269 -8.49 -12.72 -1.87
CA LYS A 269 -8.86 -12.99 -0.47
C LYS A 269 -8.68 -11.79 0.45
N LEU A 270 -9.09 -10.60 -0.02
CA LEU A 270 -8.91 -9.34 0.73
C LEU A 270 -9.95 -9.15 1.83
N ILE A 271 -11.18 -9.63 1.64
CA ILE A 271 -12.20 -9.66 2.69
C ILE A 271 -11.79 -10.68 3.76
N ASP A 272 -11.37 -11.88 3.35
CA ASP A 272 -10.86 -12.90 4.27
C ASP A 272 -9.69 -12.35 5.11
N LEU A 273 -8.77 -11.60 4.49
CA LEU A 273 -7.65 -10.94 5.16
C LEU A 273 -8.14 -9.88 6.16
N ALA A 274 -9.08 -9.03 5.76
CA ALA A 274 -9.64 -7.96 6.62
C ALA A 274 -10.37 -8.55 7.84
N VAL A 275 -11.21 -9.56 7.63
CA VAL A 275 -11.91 -10.28 8.70
C VAL A 275 -10.89 -10.92 9.66
N SER A 276 -9.86 -11.57 9.12
CA SER A 276 -8.80 -12.18 9.94
C SER A 276 -8.04 -11.15 10.79
N ILE A 277 -7.74 -9.96 10.25
CA ILE A 277 -7.15 -8.86 11.02
C ILE A 277 -8.10 -8.41 12.13
N ALA A 278 -9.39 -8.30 11.85
CA ALA A 278 -10.38 -7.83 12.81
C ALA A 278 -10.53 -8.80 13.99
N TYR A 279 -10.61 -10.10 13.74
CA TYR A 279 -10.64 -11.13 14.80
C TYR A 279 -9.35 -11.16 15.62
N GLU A 280 -8.20 -11.10 14.95
CA GLU A 280 -6.90 -11.10 15.62
C GLU A 280 -6.74 -9.90 16.56
N ALA A 281 -7.20 -8.72 16.15
CA ALA A 281 -7.07 -7.48 16.91
C ALA A 281 -8.29 -7.15 17.77
N LYS A 282 -9.36 -7.95 17.73
CA LYS A 282 -10.65 -7.71 18.43
C LYS A 282 -11.27 -6.34 18.10
N ILE A 283 -11.31 -6.00 16.82
CA ILE A 283 -11.85 -4.73 16.30
C ILE A 283 -13.02 -5.00 15.34
N THR A 284 -13.76 -3.96 15.00
CA THR A 284 -14.78 -4.02 13.94
C THR A 284 -14.14 -4.11 12.55
N PHE A 285 -14.84 -4.71 11.58
CA PHE A 285 -14.29 -4.96 10.24
C PHE A 285 -13.89 -3.68 9.49
N ASP A 286 -14.55 -2.56 9.71
CA ASP A 286 -14.22 -1.26 9.12
C ASP A 286 -12.97 -0.61 9.74
N THR A 287 -12.57 -1.03 10.94
CA THR A 287 -11.39 -0.49 11.65
C THR A 287 -10.07 -1.00 11.06
N VAL A 288 -10.08 -2.06 10.26
CA VAL A 288 -8.87 -2.70 9.69
C VAL A 288 -8.02 -1.76 8.79
N PHE A 289 -8.59 -0.68 8.32
CA PHE A 289 -7.86 0.32 7.53
C PHE A 289 -6.90 1.19 8.36
N PHE A 290 -7.02 1.20 9.70
CA PHE A 290 -6.32 2.10 10.61
C PHE A 290 -5.34 1.36 11.52
N ALA A 291 -4.06 1.28 11.10
CA ALA A 291 -3.02 0.57 11.86
C ALA A 291 -2.89 1.03 13.32
N THR A 292 -3.05 2.33 13.60
CA THR A 292 -3.02 2.88 14.96
C THR A 292 -4.13 2.32 15.83
N ARG A 293 -5.35 2.20 15.30
CA ARG A 293 -6.50 1.61 16.02
C ARG A 293 -6.31 0.13 16.30
N ILE A 294 -5.82 -0.61 15.30
CA ILE A 294 -5.48 -2.04 15.45
C ILE A 294 -4.52 -2.23 16.62
N TRP A 295 -3.41 -1.49 16.63
CA TRP A 295 -2.40 -1.61 17.67
C TRP A 295 -2.86 -1.05 19.01
N GLU A 296 -3.66 0.00 19.06
CA GLU A 296 -4.28 0.48 20.31
C GLU A 296 -5.08 -0.64 20.99
N THR A 297 -5.89 -1.36 20.21
CA THR A 297 -6.71 -2.46 20.76
C THR A 297 -5.87 -3.63 21.22
N ILE A 298 -4.88 -4.05 20.40
CA ILE A 298 -3.96 -5.14 20.78
C ILE A 298 -3.21 -4.79 22.09
N CYS A 299 -2.72 -3.56 22.22
CA CYS A 299 -2.07 -3.08 23.43
C CYS A 299 -3.04 -3.06 24.63
N CYS A 300 -4.25 -2.54 24.44
CA CYS A 300 -5.27 -2.52 25.50
C CYS A 300 -5.64 -3.92 25.98
N ASP A 301 -5.87 -4.88 25.06
CA ASP A 301 -6.21 -6.27 25.41
C ASP A 301 -5.08 -6.94 26.21
N TYR A 302 -3.83 -6.70 25.80
CA TYR A 302 -2.66 -7.23 26.49
C TYR A 302 -2.49 -6.64 27.91
N LEU A 303 -2.60 -5.32 28.05
CA LEU A 303 -2.45 -4.61 29.31
C LEU A 303 -3.62 -4.91 30.28
N ALA A 304 -4.84 -4.98 29.75
CA ALA A 304 -6.03 -5.30 30.55
C ALA A 304 -5.93 -6.66 31.25
N LYS A 305 -5.34 -7.67 30.59
CA LYS A 305 -5.07 -9.00 31.18
C LYS A 305 -4.13 -8.94 32.40
N GLN A 306 -3.31 -7.87 32.48
CA GLN A 306 -2.40 -7.61 33.59
C GLN A 306 -2.96 -6.62 34.62
N ASN A 307 -4.23 -6.20 34.49
CA ASN A 307 -4.87 -5.11 35.22
C ASN A 307 -4.14 -3.76 35.08
N ILE A 308 -3.44 -3.53 33.99
CA ILE A 308 -2.81 -2.27 33.63
C ILE A 308 -3.76 -1.50 32.73
N VAL A 309 -4.04 -0.24 33.09
CA VAL A 309 -4.91 0.65 32.28
C VAL A 309 -4.06 1.58 31.43
N PRO A 310 -4.42 1.72 30.14
CA PRO A 310 -3.72 2.64 29.25
C PRO A 310 -4.01 4.09 29.63
N PRO A 311 -3.14 5.05 29.25
CA PRO A 311 -3.45 6.47 29.33
C PRO A 311 -4.65 6.82 28.44
N LEU A 312 -5.42 7.82 28.85
CA LEU A 312 -6.47 8.35 28.00
C LEU A 312 -5.83 9.03 26.78
N LYS A 313 -6.39 8.78 25.61
CA LYS A 313 -5.92 9.42 24.38
C LYS A 313 -6.10 10.93 24.45
N THR A 314 -5.00 11.66 24.43
CA THR A 314 -4.99 13.13 24.38
C THR A 314 -5.24 13.64 22.95
N LYS A 315 -5.60 14.92 22.81
CA LYS A 315 -5.67 15.58 21.48
C LYS A 315 -4.28 15.54 20.81
N TYR A 316 -4.28 15.27 19.51
CA TYR A 316 -3.05 15.11 18.73
C TYR A 316 -2.12 16.32 18.87
N ALA A 317 -0.85 16.06 19.18
CA ALA A 317 0.22 17.02 18.94
C ALA A 317 0.40 17.24 17.43
N LYS A 318 0.98 18.38 17.03
CA LYS A 318 1.35 18.60 15.62
C LYS A 318 2.34 17.52 15.17
N ASP A 319 2.27 17.14 13.88
CA ASP A 319 3.25 16.29 13.24
C ASP A 319 4.66 16.87 13.44
N GLU A 320 5.45 16.23 14.29
CA GLU A 320 6.88 16.50 14.41
C GLU A 320 7.64 15.61 13.43
N GLN A 321 8.46 16.23 12.60
CA GLN A 321 9.32 15.48 11.68
C GLN A 321 10.45 14.83 12.46
N PHE A 322 10.67 13.55 12.26
CA PHE A 322 11.76 12.79 12.86
C PHE A 322 12.66 12.15 11.77
N ILE A 323 13.88 11.81 12.17
CA ILE A 323 14.91 11.25 11.27
C ILE A 323 14.43 9.89 10.73
N GLY A 324 14.43 9.74 9.40
CA GLY A 324 14.03 8.50 8.71
C GLY A 324 15.16 7.48 8.55
N ALA A 325 14.97 6.52 7.64
CA ALA A 325 15.96 5.48 7.31
C ALA A 325 17.16 6.01 6.51
N TYR A 326 18.27 5.28 6.58
CA TYR A 326 19.46 5.55 5.74
C TYR A 326 19.30 4.91 4.36
N VAL A 327 19.69 5.65 3.34
CA VAL A 327 19.83 5.17 1.96
C VAL A 327 21.15 5.72 1.40
N LYS A 328 22.10 4.82 1.08
CA LYS A 328 23.37 5.17 0.48
C LYS A 328 23.20 5.80 -0.90
N ASP A 329 24.02 6.76 -1.26
CA ASP A 329 24.16 7.20 -2.64
C ASP A 329 24.72 6.04 -3.47
N VAL A 330 23.97 5.66 -4.47
CA VAL A 330 24.33 4.52 -5.34
C VAL A 330 25.52 4.88 -6.20
N ILE A 331 26.44 3.95 -6.38
CA ILE A 331 27.46 4.02 -7.43
C ILE A 331 26.78 3.55 -8.71
N PRO A 332 26.42 4.46 -9.66
CA PRO A 332 25.69 4.06 -10.85
C PRO A 332 26.53 3.16 -11.75
N GLY A 333 25.93 2.11 -12.30
CA GLY A 333 26.66 1.18 -13.18
C GLY A 333 25.94 -0.12 -13.47
N LEU A 334 26.56 -0.92 -14.35
CA LEU A 334 26.19 -2.30 -14.64
C LEU A 334 27.23 -3.21 -13.98
N TYR A 335 26.78 -4.07 -13.09
CA TYR A 335 27.62 -4.94 -12.26
C TYR A 335 27.30 -6.40 -12.51
N LYS A 336 28.33 -7.27 -12.48
CA LYS A 336 28.17 -8.73 -12.51
C LYS A 336 28.27 -9.29 -11.08
N ASN A 337 27.65 -10.46 -10.87
CA ASN A 337 27.74 -11.20 -9.61
C ASN A 337 27.36 -10.35 -8.39
N VAL A 338 26.15 -9.80 -8.42
CA VAL A 338 25.59 -8.98 -7.35
C VAL A 338 24.86 -9.84 -6.33
N VAL A 339 25.09 -9.57 -5.06
CA VAL A 339 24.41 -10.23 -3.92
C VAL A 339 23.74 -9.21 -3.04
N SER A 340 22.54 -9.50 -2.54
CA SER A 340 21.92 -8.71 -1.48
C SER A 340 21.83 -9.47 -0.17
N PHE A 341 22.09 -8.73 0.92
CA PHE A 341 21.81 -9.14 2.29
C PHE A 341 20.72 -8.27 2.87
N ASP A 342 19.76 -8.89 3.53
CA ASP A 342 18.63 -8.22 4.17
C ASP A 342 18.65 -8.46 5.69
N ALA A 343 18.43 -7.38 6.46
CA ALA A 343 18.27 -7.50 7.90
C ALA A 343 16.84 -7.93 8.22
N THR A 344 16.70 -9.18 8.64
CA THR A 344 15.39 -9.80 8.89
C THR A 344 14.55 -8.99 9.87
N SER A 345 13.48 -8.34 9.37
CA SER A 345 12.58 -7.51 10.19
C SER A 345 13.35 -6.51 11.07
N LEU A 346 14.19 -5.67 10.47
CA LEU A 346 15.12 -4.77 11.16
C LEU A 346 14.47 -3.97 12.31
N TYR A 347 13.40 -3.22 12.05
CA TYR A 347 12.76 -2.38 13.07
C TYR A 347 12.10 -3.19 14.21
N PRO A 348 11.33 -4.25 13.94
CA PRO A 348 10.90 -5.19 15.00
C PRO A 348 12.06 -5.73 15.83
N SER A 349 13.16 -6.11 15.20
CA SER A 349 14.35 -6.65 15.87
C SER A 349 15.02 -5.60 16.77
N ILE A 350 15.07 -4.34 16.36
CA ILE A 350 15.55 -3.23 17.18
C ILE A 350 14.64 -3.00 18.39
N ILE A 351 13.31 -2.93 18.16
CA ILE A 351 12.35 -2.72 19.25
C ILE A 351 12.50 -3.80 20.34
N ILE A 352 12.67 -5.06 19.93
CA ILE A 352 12.88 -6.17 20.86
C ILE A 352 14.25 -6.08 21.53
N GLY A 353 15.32 -5.86 20.74
CA GLY A 353 16.68 -5.88 21.22
C GLY A 353 17.02 -4.76 22.19
N TRP A 354 16.52 -3.56 21.92
CA TRP A 354 16.71 -2.36 22.76
C TRP A 354 15.58 -2.13 23.76
N ASN A 355 14.62 -3.03 23.86
CA ASN A 355 13.48 -2.94 24.78
C ASN A 355 12.70 -1.63 24.65
N ILE A 356 12.47 -1.16 23.40
CA ILE A 356 11.84 0.13 23.14
C ILE A 356 10.34 0.10 23.43
N SER A 357 9.94 0.72 24.54
CA SER A 357 8.57 0.85 25.00
C SER A 357 8.43 2.10 25.89
N PRO A 358 7.24 2.72 25.97
CA PRO A 358 7.06 3.94 26.79
C PRO A 358 7.46 3.74 28.26
N GLU A 359 7.10 2.60 28.86
CA GLU A 359 7.34 2.32 30.28
C GLU A 359 8.77 1.89 30.58
N THR A 360 9.52 1.43 29.59
CA THR A 360 10.94 1.09 29.75
C THR A 360 11.87 2.26 29.50
N CYS A 361 11.37 3.35 28.91
CA CYS A 361 12.15 4.53 28.58
C CYS A 361 12.52 5.33 29.85
N ILE A 362 13.80 5.28 30.24
CA ILE A 362 14.34 6.02 31.40
C ILE A 362 14.69 7.44 31.00
N VAL A 363 15.36 7.61 29.84
CA VAL A 363 15.76 8.90 29.30
C VAL A 363 15.26 9.04 27.88
N LYS A 364 14.46 10.06 27.63
CA LYS A 364 14.06 10.48 26.28
C LYS A 364 15.07 11.44 25.73
N ASN A 365 15.71 11.09 24.63
CA ASN A 365 16.70 11.92 23.97
C ASN A 365 16.62 11.74 22.43
N SER A 366 16.97 12.78 21.68
CA SER A 366 17.10 12.75 20.22
C SER A 366 18.26 13.63 19.74
N SER A 367 19.25 13.88 20.62
CA SER A 367 20.40 14.75 20.33
C SER A 367 21.49 14.06 19.53
N LEU A 368 21.53 12.72 19.50
CA LEU A 368 22.52 11.94 18.78
C LEU A 368 21.98 11.45 17.43
N ASN A 369 22.86 11.30 16.48
CA ASN A 369 22.60 10.74 15.15
C ASN A 369 23.59 9.60 14.83
N ALA A 370 23.40 8.94 13.68
CA ALA A 370 24.22 7.80 13.30
C ALA A 370 25.71 8.16 13.10
N ASP A 371 26.04 9.38 12.65
CA ASP A 371 27.43 9.80 12.47
C ASP A 371 28.16 9.96 13.80
N ASP A 372 27.48 10.41 14.85
CA ASP A 372 28.04 10.53 16.20
C ASP A 372 28.58 9.17 16.69
N PHE A 373 27.83 8.09 16.45
CA PHE A 373 28.22 6.73 16.82
C PHE A 373 29.30 6.13 15.92
N LEU A 374 29.18 6.28 14.60
CA LEU A 374 30.07 5.62 13.64
C LEU A 374 31.45 6.28 13.56
N ARG A 375 31.49 7.61 13.71
CA ARG A 375 32.74 8.39 13.60
C ARG A 375 33.37 8.70 14.93
N SER A 376 32.77 8.27 16.02
CA SER A 376 33.23 8.58 17.39
C SER A 376 33.46 10.08 17.63
N ASN A 377 32.63 10.92 17.01
CA ASN A 377 32.80 12.38 17.07
C ASN A 377 32.36 12.98 18.42
N ARG A 378 31.67 12.24 19.24
CA ARG A 378 31.17 12.64 20.55
C ARG A 378 31.90 11.89 21.65
N LYS A 379 32.69 12.62 22.46
CA LYS A 379 33.49 12.07 23.55
C LYS A 379 32.62 11.50 24.69
N GLU A 380 31.42 12.00 24.86
CA GLU A 380 30.45 11.60 25.88
C GLU A 380 29.79 10.23 25.63
N ILE A 381 29.85 9.67 24.43
CA ILE A 381 29.16 8.40 24.11
C ILE A 381 29.67 7.22 24.97
N PRO A 382 30.97 7.03 25.19
CA PRO A 382 31.48 6.00 26.08
C PRO A 382 30.92 6.11 27.51
N ASP A 383 30.84 7.33 28.04
CA ASP A 383 30.28 7.60 29.38
C ASP A 383 28.79 7.30 29.40
N MET A 384 28.03 7.73 28.38
CA MET A 384 26.59 7.38 28.27
C MET A 384 26.34 5.88 28.20
N ILE A 385 27.22 5.13 27.52
CA ILE A 385 27.13 3.67 27.46
C ILE A 385 27.36 3.08 28.87
N GLN A 386 28.40 3.57 29.59
CA GLN A 386 28.72 3.09 30.91
C GLN A 386 27.59 3.42 31.91
N ASP A 387 27.07 4.64 31.87
CA ASP A 387 25.92 5.05 32.69
C ASP A 387 24.69 4.17 32.45
N ALA A 388 24.43 3.78 31.19
CA ALA A 388 23.35 2.87 30.86
C ALA A 388 23.60 1.46 31.41
N ILE A 389 24.82 0.94 31.32
CA ILE A 389 25.21 -0.36 31.91
C ILE A 389 25.01 -0.35 33.41
N ASP A 390 25.49 0.69 34.10
CA ASP A 390 25.41 0.83 35.57
C ASP A 390 23.94 0.88 36.06
N GLN A 391 23.04 1.41 35.21
CA GLN A 391 21.60 1.44 35.49
C GLN A 391 20.86 0.16 35.02
N ASN A 392 21.54 -0.90 34.62
CA ASN A 392 20.95 -2.07 33.98
C ASN A 392 20.00 -1.69 32.81
N ALA A 393 20.49 -0.85 31.91
CA ALA A 393 19.73 -0.34 30.80
C ALA A 393 20.57 -0.39 29.50
N CYS A 394 19.95 -0.18 28.35
CA CYS A 394 20.61 -0.08 27.07
C CYS A 394 20.51 1.33 26.49
N LEU A 395 21.54 1.73 25.75
CA LEU A 395 21.57 2.99 25.03
C LEU A 395 21.14 2.79 23.56
N ALA A 396 20.06 3.47 23.15
CA ALA A 396 19.72 3.59 21.74
C ALA A 396 20.56 4.69 21.06
N CYS A 397 20.75 4.54 19.72
CA CYS A 397 21.71 5.40 19.02
C CYS A 397 21.24 6.86 18.82
N ASN A 398 20.01 7.23 19.21
CA ASN A 398 19.55 8.61 19.32
C ASN A 398 19.89 9.25 20.68
N GLY A 399 20.43 8.49 21.64
CA GLY A 399 20.73 8.90 23.01
C GLY A 399 19.65 8.57 24.02
N SER A 400 18.53 7.95 23.61
CA SER A 400 17.51 7.46 24.57
C SER A 400 18.00 6.20 25.30
N VAL A 401 17.59 6.07 26.56
CA VAL A 401 17.99 4.95 27.43
C VAL A 401 16.76 4.15 27.83
N PHE A 402 16.84 2.81 27.69
CA PHE A 402 15.75 1.90 27.99
C PHE A 402 16.18 0.88 29.04
N SER A 403 15.36 0.67 30.07
CA SER A 403 15.61 -0.30 31.13
C SER A 403 15.62 -1.75 30.64
N ASN A 404 16.55 -2.57 31.11
CA ASN A 404 16.59 -4.01 30.90
C ASN A 404 15.97 -4.81 32.07
N GLY A 405 15.47 -4.11 33.09
CA GLY A 405 14.94 -4.78 34.30
C GLY A 405 13.67 -5.60 34.06
N VAL A 406 12.78 -5.09 33.22
CA VAL A 406 11.55 -5.76 32.76
C VAL A 406 11.37 -5.56 31.27
N LYS A 407 10.96 -6.61 30.58
CA LYS A 407 10.65 -6.51 29.17
C LYS A 407 9.37 -5.69 28.95
N GLY A 408 9.45 -4.68 28.11
CA GLY A 408 8.33 -3.81 27.76
C GLY A 408 7.19 -4.53 27.03
N PHE A 409 5.98 -3.96 27.12
CA PHE A 409 4.81 -4.58 26.49
C PHE A 409 4.89 -4.51 24.95
N ILE A 410 5.42 -3.43 24.36
CA ILE A 410 5.60 -3.31 22.91
C ILE A 410 6.58 -4.36 22.37
N PRO A 411 7.81 -4.50 22.91
CA PRO A 411 8.71 -5.59 22.55
C PRO A 411 8.10 -6.98 22.69
N THR A 412 7.32 -7.19 23.76
CA THR A 412 6.65 -8.48 24.02
C THR A 412 5.62 -8.80 22.95
N LEU A 413 4.75 -7.84 22.61
CA LEU A 413 3.72 -8.01 21.58
C LEU A 413 4.29 -8.26 20.19
N ILE A 414 5.36 -7.53 19.83
CA ILE A 414 6.07 -7.78 18.57
C ILE A 414 6.66 -9.19 18.53
N GLU A 415 7.31 -9.62 19.62
CA GLU A 415 7.93 -10.95 19.66
C GLU A 415 6.89 -12.07 19.57
N ILE A 416 5.76 -11.93 20.25
CA ILE A 416 4.61 -12.85 20.12
C ILE A 416 4.15 -12.91 18.65
N THR A 417 3.90 -11.75 18.04
CA THR A 417 3.43 -11.64 16.65
C THR A 417 4.44 -12.27 15.66
N PHE A 418 5.72 -12.03 15.88
CA PHE A 418 6.80 -12.58 15.07
C PHE A 418 6.90 -14.11 15.17
N ASN A 419 6.84 -14.64 16.39
CA ASN A 419 6.89 -16.09 16.64
C ASN A 419 5.69 -16.81 16.02
N GLN A 420 4.48 -16.28 16.21
CA GLN A 420 3.25 -16.81 15.61
C GLN A 420 3.32 -16.80 14.07
N ARG A 421 3.89 -15.75 13.47
CA ARG A 421 4.12 -15.70 12.02
C ARG A 421 5.08 -16.82 11.57
N GLN A 422 6.18 -17.01 12.29
CA GLN A 422 7.17 -18.05 11.97
C GLN A 422 6.57 -19.45 12.04
N GLU A 423 5.77 -19.71 13.08
CA GLU A 423 5.06 -21.00 13.22
C GLU A 423 4.06 -21.23 12.10
N ALA A 424 3.25 -20.23 11.76
CA ALA A 424 2.29 -20.33 10.66
C ALA A 424 3.01 -20.57 9.32
N LYS A 425 4.12 -19.85 9.06
CA LYS A 425 4.94 -20.05 7.84
C LYS A 425 5.54 -21.46 7.76
N LYS A 426 6.08 -21.97 8.88
CA LYS A 426 6.64 -23.34 8.95
C LYS A 426 5.58 -24.41 8.67
N LYS A 427 4.40 -24.27 9.30
CA LYS A 427 3.27 -25.19 9.10
C LYS A 427 2.79 -25.15 7.63
N MET A 428 2.65 -23.95 7.07
CA MET A 428 2.26 -23.74 5.66
C MET A 428 3.21 -24.45 4.70
N ILE A 429 4.52 -24.21 4.83
CA ILE A 429 5.54 -24.82 3.96
C ILE A 429 5.53 -26.36 4.09
N LYS A 430 5.28 -26.89 5.30
CA LYS A 430 5.16 -28.35 5.50
C LYS A 430 3.97 -28.92 4.73
N LEU A 431 2.80 -28.28 4.84
CA LEU A 431 1.59 -28.72 4.15
C LEU A 431 1.69 -28.54 2.63
N GLU A 432 2.35 -27.49 2.14
CA GLU A 432 2.62 -27.29 0.71
C GLU A 432 3.48 -28.44 0.14
N LYS A 433 4.53 -28.84 0.84
CA LYS A 433 5.35 -30.01 0.46
C LYS A 433 4.56 -31.31 0.47
N GLU A 434 3.72 -31.52 1.49
CA GLU A 434 2.84 -32.68 1.58
C GLU A 434 1.82 -32.70 0.44
N TYR A 435 1.22 -31.56 0.11
CA TYR A 435 0.33 -31.42 -1.03
C TYR A 435 1.00 -31.71 -2.37
N GLU A 436 2.24 -31.26 -2.53
CA GLU A 436 3.01 -31.54 -3.76
C GLU A 436 3.20 -33.04 -4.01
N ILE A 437 3.37 -33.80 -2.94
CA ILE A 437 3.58 -35.26 -3.00
C ILE A 437 2.24 -36.00 -3.09
N SER A 438 1.30 -35.72 -2.19
CA SER A 438 0.05 -36.46 -2.05
C SER A 438 -1.04 -36.03 -3.02
N LYS A 439 -1.01 -34.75 -3.49
CA LYS A 439 -2.09 -34.08 -4.24
C LYS A 439 -3.46 -34.11 -3.52
N ASP A 440 -3.44 -34.26 -2.19
CA ASP A 440 -4.66 -34.27 -1.38
C ASP A 440 -5.32 -32.88 -1.34
N LYS A 441 -6.48 -32.76 -1.98
CA LYS A 441 -7.24 -31.51 -2.08
C LYS A 441 -7.72 -30.98 -0.74
N ASN A 442 -7.80 -31.80 0.30
CA ASN A 442 -8.19 -31.37 1.65
C ASN A 442 -7.13 -30.46 2.30
N LEU A 443 -5.90 -30.49 1.82
CA LEU A 443 -4.82 -29.61 2.26
C LEU A 443 -4.93 -28.18 1.74
N ILE A 444 -5.62 -27.95 0.61
CA ILE A 444 -5.71 -26.63 -0.04
C ILE A 444 -6.33 -25.58 0.89
N PRO A 445 -7.49 -25.80 1.54
CA PRO A 445 -8.08 -24.83 2.46
C PRO A 445 -7.17 -24.53 3.67
N LEU A 446 -6.50 -25.55 4.18
CA LEU A 446 -5.58 -25.40 5.33
C LEU A 446 -4.35 -24.55 4.96
N ILE A 447 -3.78 -24.77 3.78
CA ILE A 447 -2.67 -23.96 3.25
C ILE A 447 -3.12 -22.52 3.05
N ALA A 448 -4.31 -22.30 2.48
CA ALA A 448 -4.87 -20.96 2.27
C ALA A 448 -5.09 -20.22 3.59
N ALA A 449 -5.66 -20.86 4.60
CA ALA A 449 -5.85 -20.28 5.94
C ALA A 449 -4.52 -19.89 6.59
N LEU A 450 -3.49 -20.77 6.53
CA LEU A 450 -2.16 -20.45 7.06
C LEU A 450 -1.48 -19.33 6.29
N LYS A 451 -1.69 -19.23 4.97
CA LYS A 451 -1.20 -18.13 4.14
C LYS A 451 -1.80 -16.79 4.56
N ILE A 452 -3.10 -16.75 4.81
CA ILE A 452 -3.78 -15.55 5.34
C ILE A 452 -3.21 -15.22 6.73
N ARG A 453 -3.18 -16.18 7.65
CA ARG A 453 -2.68 -15.97 9.03
C ARG A 453 -1.26 -15.41 9.06
N GLN A 454 -0.31 -15.96 8.28
CA GLN A 454 1.05 -15.44 8.23
C GLN A 454 1.11 -14.04 7.59
N SER A 455 0.20 -13.73 6.64
CA SER A 455 0.11 -12.41 6.03
C SER A 455 -0.42 -11.36 7.01
N VAL A 456 -1.44 -11.68 7.81
CA VAL A 456 -1.95 -10.85 8.91
C VAL A 456 -0.80 -10.50 9.87
N LYS A 457 -0.08 -11.51 10.37
CA LYS A 457 1.03 -11.29 11.31
C LYS A 457 2.17 -10.46 10.69
N LYS A 458 2.43 -10.62 9.39
CA LYS A 458 3.40 -9.78 8.66
C LYS A 458 2.96 -8.31 8.61
N ILE A 459 1.68 -8.06 8.29
CA ILE A 459 1.12 -6.69 8.22
C ILE A 459 1.18 -6.05 9.60
N LEU A 460 0.77 -6.76 10.65
CA LEU A 460 0.82 -6.27 12.03
C LEU A 460 2.26 -5.92 12.43
N ALA A 461 3.20 -6.86 12.36
CA ALA A 461 4.58 -6.62 12.78
C ALA A 461 5.24 -5.41 12.05
N ASN A 462 4.96 -5.24 10.76
CA ASN A 462 5.55 -4.16 9.98
C ASN A 462 4.87 -2.79 10.22
N SER A 463 3.63 -2.77 10.70
CA SER A 463 2.88 -1.52 10.90
C SER A 463 3.14 -0.82 12.23
N LEU A 464 3.62 -1.53 13.26
CA LEU A 464 3.78 -0.97 14.61
C LEU A 464 4.80 0.17 14.67
N TYR A 465 5.96 0.02 14.01
CA TYR A 465 6.93 1.11 13.93
C TYR A 465 6.29 2.41 13.42
N GLY A 466 5.50 2.33 12.33
CA GLY A 466 4.77 3.47 11.80
C GLY A 466 3.77 4.08 12.79
N CYS A 467 3.22 3.27 13.71
CA CYS A 467 2.35 3.75 14.78
C CYS A 467 3.13 4.57 15.82
N LEU A 468 4.34 4.14 16.22
CA LEU A 468 5.17 4.87 17.20
C LEU A 468 5.46 6.32 16.77
N GLY A 469 5.61 6.57 15.49
CA GLY A 469 5.79 7.93 14.94
C GLY A 469 4.50 8.66 14.57
N ASN A 470 3.33 8.06 14.78
CA ASN A 470 2.05 8.65 14.39
C ASN A 470 1.34 9.29 15.59
N PRO A 471 1.09 10.62 15.59
CA PRO A 471 0.40 11.32 16.69
C PRO A 471 -0.98 10.74 17.03
N ALA A 472 -1.61 10.03 16.08
CA ALA A 472 -2.90 9.36 16.30
C ALA A 472 -2.80 8.10 17.19
N PHE A 473 -1.62 7.64 17.54
CA PHE A 473 -1.40 6.47 18.39
C PHE A 473 -1.19 6.88 19.85
N THR A 474 -1.89 6.24 20.77
CA THR A 474 -1.84 6.57 22.22
C THR A 474 -0.43 6.51 22.81
N TYR A 475 0.42 5.63 22.29
CA TYR A 475 1.79 5.42 22.74
C TYR A 475 2.85 6.03 21.82
N SER A 476 2.44 6.98 20.96
CA SER A 476 3.37 7.66 20.04
C SER A 476 4.39 8.50 20.81
N SER A 477 5.63 8.49 20.34
CA SER A 477 6.70 9.39 20.79
C SER A 477 7.71 9.53 19.67
N PRO A 478 8.02 10.77 19.26
CA PRO A 478 9.08 11.05 18.28
C PRO A 478 10.43 10.48 18.71
N GLU A 479 10.76 10.49 20.00
CA GLU A 479 12.01 9.97 20.54
C GLU A 479 12.09 8.44 20.40
N LEU A 480 10.99 7.71 20.68
CA LEU A 480 10.94 6.27 20.51
C LEU A 480 11.05 5.90 19.03
N ALA A 481 10.34 6.62 18.15
CA ALA A 481 10.43 6.41 16.71
C ALA A 481 11.84 6.69 16.18
N THR A 482 12.48 7.78 16.66
CA THR A 482 13.86 8.15 16.30
C THR A 482 14.85 7.14 16.86
N ALA A 483 14.62 6.58 18.06
CA ALA A 483 15.46 5.51 18.61
C ALA A 483 15.54 4.31 17.66
N VAL A 484 14.41 3.91 17.07
CA VAL A 484 14.37 2.80 16.09
C VAL A 484 15.11 3.15 14.81
N THR A 485 14.87 4.33 14.22
CA THR A 485 15.46 4.67 12.93
C THR A 485 16.93 4.99 12.99
N VAL A 486 17.38 5.75 13.98
CA VAL A 486 18.81 6.07 14.12
C VAL A 486 19.62 4.82 14.47
N THR A 487 19.10 3.94 15.35
CA THR A 487 19.73 2.65 15.61
C THR A 487 19.78 1.79 14.34
N GLY A 488 18.70 1.77 13.54
CA GLY A 488 18.68 1.10 12.24
C GLY A 488 19.71 1.65 11.27
N GLN A 489 19.91 2.97 11.25
CA GLN A 489 20.97 3.59 10.45
C GLN A 489 22.37 3.15 10.90
N VAL A 490 22.63 3.09 12.20
CA VAL A 490 23.93 2.62 12.74
C VAL A 490 24.16 1.16 12.37
N ILE A 491 23.17 0.30 12.54
CA ILE A 491 23.25 -1.13 12.20
C ILE A 491 23.60 -1.33 10.73
N ILE A 492 22.84 -0.71 9.82
CA ILE A 492 23.03 -0.97 8.38
C ILE A 492 24.34 -0.37 7.85
N ARG A 493 24.77 0.79 8.37
CA ARG A 493 26.05 1.41 8.02
C ARG A 493 27.23 0.64 8.62
N SER A 494 27.09 0.13 9.85
CA SER A 494 28.11 -0.78 10.43
C SER A 494 28.26 -2.06 9.61
N ALA A 495 27.14 -2.61 9.10
CA ALA A 495 27.19 -3.77 8.19
C ALA A 495 27.89 -3.43 6.86
N GLU A 496 27.63 -2.26 6.28
CA GLU A 496 28.32 -1.75 5.09
C GLU A 496 29.83 -1.66 5.31
N GLU A 497 30.26 -1.00 6.39
CA GLU A 497 31.69 -0.84 6.74
C GLU A 497 32.37 -2.18 6.96
N GLN A 498 31.71 -3.09 7.68
CA GLN A 498 32.24 -4.42 7.97
C GLN A 498 32.40 -5.27 6.71
N MET A 499 31.41 -5.26 5.81
CA MET A 499 31.48 -5.98 4.54
C MET A 499 32.63 -5.45 3.67
N ASN A 500 32.77 -4.13 3.57
CA ASN A 500 33.88 -3.52 2.84
C ASN A 500 35.20 -3.88 3.45
N ALA A 501 35.38 -3.77 4.77
CA ALA A 501 36.61 -4.13 5.47
C ALA A 501 36.99 -5.60 5.25
N TYR A 502 35.99 -6.51 5.41
CA TYR A 502 36.19 -7.94 5.23
C TYR A 502 36.62 -8.29 3.80
N ILE A 503 35.93 -7.78 2.77
CA ILE A 503 36.25 -8.09 1.37
C ILE A 503 37.63 -7.51 1.00
N ASN A 504 37.94 -6.26 1.38
CA ASN A 504 39.28 -5.67 1.13
C ASN A 504 40.39 -6.48 1.77
N LYS A 505 40.19 -7.01 2.99
CA LYS A 505 41.16 -7.88 3.69
C LYS A 505 41.38 -9.20 2.93
N VAL A 506 40.27 -9.87 2.51
CA VAL A 506 40.34 -11.12 1.76
C VAL A 506 41.01 -10.92 0.40
N MET A 507 40.69 -9.83 -0.27
CA MET A 507 41.31 -9.47 -1.58
C MET A 507 42.75 -8.94 -1.46
N LYS A 508 43.24 -8.65 -0.25
CA LYS A 508 44.53 -8.04 0.02
C LYS A 508 44.73 -6.75 -0.79
N ASN A 509 43.72 -5.92 -0.87
CA ASN A 509 43.73 -4.67 -1.62
C ASN A 509 44.72 -3.67 -0.97
N LYS A 510 45.64 -3.09 -1.76
CA LYS A 510 46.53 -2.01 -1.32
C LYS A 510 45.78 -0.67 -1.15
N ILE A 511 44.76 -0.47 -1.97
CA ILE A 511 43.87 0.69 -1.92
C ILE A 511 42.46 0.15 -1.60
N THR A 512 41.80 0.72 -0.59
CA THR A 512 40.47 0.34 -0.18
C THR A 512 39.47 0.58 -1.33
N LYS A 513 38.73 -0.48 -1.72
CA LYS A 513 37.66 -0.42 -2.72
C LYS A 513 36.32 -0.52 -2.01
N ASP A 514 35.34 0.23 -2.48
CA ASP A 514 33.96 0.11 -2.02
C ASP A 514 33.24 -0.99 -2.83
N TYR A 515 32.93 -2.10 -2.18
CA TYR A 515 32.21 -3.25 -2.75
C TYR A 515 30.71 -3.15 -2.53
N VAL A 516 30.26 -2.23 -1.64
CA VAL A 516 28.85 -2.02 -1.37
C VAL A 516 28.30 -1.01 -2.36
N ILE A 517 27.59 -1.48 -3.37
CA ILE A 517 27.03 -0.68 -4.47
C ILE A 517 25.89 0.22 -3.98
N ALA A 518 25.03 -0.33 -3.12
CA ALA A 518 23.83 0.32 -2.63
C ALA A 518 23.44 -0.19 -1.23
N VAL A 519 22.80 0.69 -0.46
CA VAL A 519 22.15 0.37 0.81
C VAL A 519 20.75 0.99 0.79
N ASP A 520 19.74 0.22 1.15
CA ASP A 520 18.37 0.72 1.24
C ASP A 520 17.67 0.20 2.50
N THR A 521 17.63 1.04 3.51
CA THR A 521 16.92 0.83 4.80
C THR A 521 17.43 -0.38 5.58
N ASP A 522 17.20 -1.59 5.10
CA ASP A 522 17.51 -2.89 5.71
C ASP A 522 18.31 -3.81 4.78
N SER A 523 18.54 -3.41 3.54
CA SER A 523 19.22 -4.22 2.53
C SER A 523 20.56 -3.61 2.11
N VAL A 524 21.59 -4.47 1.96
CA VAL A 524 22.92 -4.11 1.45
C VAL A 524 23.21 -4.91 0.18
N TYR A 525 23.71 -4.24 -0.87
CA TYR A 525 24.02 -4.84 -2.17
C TYR A 525 25.53 -4.83 -2.40
N LEU A 526 26.10 -6.00 -2.64
CA LEU A 526 27.54 -6.23 -2.84
C LEU A 526 27.85 -6.61 -4.28
N ASN A 527 28.94 -6.05 -4.81
CA ASN A 527 29.57 -6.53 -6.04
C ASN A 527 30.65 -7.55 -5.70
N LEU A 528 30.49 -8.80 -6.13
CA LEU A 528 31.45 -9.87 -5.92
C LEU A 528 32.26 -10.24 -7.19
N GLU A 529 32.18 -9.42 -8.23
CA GLU A 529 32.87 -9.68 -9.53
C GLU A 529 34.38 -9.92 -9.37
N ASP A 530 35.07 -9.09 -8.58
CA ASP A 530 36.52 -9.24 -8.36
C ASP A 530 36.88 -10.56 -7.68
N ILE A 531 36.04 -10.99 -6.70
CA ILE A 531 36.28 -12.27 -6.00
C ILE A 531 36.13 -13.43 -6.99
N ILE A 532 35.04 -13.40 -7.79
CA ILE A 532 34.77 -14.44 -8.78
C ILE A 532 35.87 -14.49 -9.85
N SER A 533 36.26 -13.35 -10.37
CA SER A 533 37.34 -13.25 -11.38
C SER A 533 38.65 -13.82 -10.86
N ARG A 534 39.08 -13.43 -9.64
CA ARG A 534 40.31 -13.93 -9.03
C ARG A 534 40.32 -15.43 -8.78
N VAL A 535 39.20 -16.00 -8.35
CA VAL A 535 39.11 -17.47 -8.14
C VAL A 535 39.09 -18.20 -9.48
N SER A 536 38.45 -17.64 -10.50
CA SER A 536 38.31 -18.21 -11.84
C SER A 536 39.67 -18.23 -12.62
N GLU A 537 40.59 -17.35 -12.29
CA GLU A 537 41.95 -17.35 -12.84
C GLU A 537 42.72 -18.67 -12.53
N GLY A 538 42.43 -19.31 -11.37
CA GLY A 538 43.02 -20.60 -10.98
C GLY A 538 42.28 -21.83 -11.50
N SER A 539 40.97 -21.78 -11.63
CA SER A 539 40.14 -22.85 -12.16
C SER A 539 38.74 -22.34 -12.49
N PRO A 540 38.17 -22.64 -13.65
CA PRO A 540 36.80 -22.20 -13.99
C PRO A 540 35.76 -22.72 -12.99
N ILE A 541 34.94 -21.81 -12.45
CA ILE A 541 33.86 -22.16 -11.53
C ILE A 541 32.70 -22.75 -12.36
N LYS A 542 32.36 -24.02 -12.15
CA LYS A 542 31.27 -24.68 -12.86
C LYS A 542 29.88 -24.09 -12.56
N ASP A 543 29.62 -23.75 -11.30
CA ASP A 543 28.37 -23.12 -10.85
C ASP A 543 28.71 -21.91 -9.97
N VAL A 544 28.73 -20.75 -10.61
CA VAL A 544 29.04 -19.47 -9.97
C VAL A 544 28.00 -19.15 -8.89
N THR A 545 26.75 -19.47 -9.10
CA THR A 545 25.67 -19.17 -8.17
C THR A 545 25.80 -19.97 -6.87
N SER A 546 26.11 -21.26 -6.96
CA SER A 546 26.35 -22.10 -5.77
C SER A 546 27.64 -21.70 -5.05
N PHE A 547 28.67 -21.28 -5.78
CA PHE A 547 29.90 -20.79 -5.18
C PHE A 547 29.68 -19.50 -4.41
N ILE A 548 28.93 -18.53 -4.96
CA ILE A 548 28.55 -17.28 -4.30
C ILE A 548 27.73 -17.59 -3.03
N ASP A 549 26.75 -18.48 -3.12
CA ASP A 549 25.90 -18.87 -1.99
C ASP A 549 26.73 -19.40 -0.82
N ASN A 550 27.68 -20.29 -1.11
CA ASN A 550 28.60 -20.83 -0.11
C ASN A 550 29.45 -19.75 0.57
N ILE A 551 30.01 -18.79 -0.20
CA ILE A 551 30.76 -17.66 0.36
C ILE A 551 29.85 -16.80 1.25
N CYS A 552 28.63 -16.56 0.81
CA CYS A 552 27.68 -15.76 1.57
C CYS A 552 27.33 -16.40 2.91
N GLU A 553 26.99 -17.68 2.92
CA GLU A 553 26.60 -18.40 4.14
C GLU A 553 27.75 -18.65 5.11
N ASN A 554 28.88 -19.13 4.58
CA ASN A 554 29.99 -19.59 5.42
C ASN A 554 30.98 -18.48 5.82
N ASN A 555 31.02 -17.36 5.11
CA ASN A 555 31.97 -16.30 5.36
C ASN A 555 31.28 -14.95 5.68
N ILE A 556 30.59 -14.34 4.72
CA ILE A 556 30.05 -12.97 4.88
C ILE A 556 29.00 -12.93 5.97
N GLN A 557 28.07 -13.88 6.01
CA GLN A 557 27.00 -13.89 7.03
C GLN A 557 27.54 -14.13 8.44
N LYS A 558 28.59 -14.94 8.59
CA LYS A 558 29.24 -15.15 9.89
C LYS A 558 29.94 -13.89 10.39
N GLU A 559 30.59 -13.18 9.50
CA GLU A 559 31.26 -11.91 9.81
C GLU A 559 30.25 -10.85 10.27
N LEU A 560 29.13 -10.71 9.53
CA LEU A 560 28.04 -9.82 9.92
C LEU A 560 27.43 -10.18 11.26
N THR A 561 27.20 -11.47 11.52
CA THR A 561 26.63 -11.95 12.79
C THR A 561 27.58 -11.62 13.95
N GLY A 562 28.88 -11.82 13.78
CA GLY A 562 29.89 -11.44 14.77
C GLY A 562 29.90 -9.94 15.05
N SER A 563 29.88 -9.12 14.02
CA SER A 563 29.86 -7.66 14.15
C SER A 563 28.63 -7.15 14.87
N MET A 564 27.44 -7.68 14.54
CA MET A 564 26.19 -7.32 15.22
C MET A 564 26.18 -7.77 16.69
N SER A 565 26.77 -8.91 17.00
CA SER A 565 26.91 -9.37 18.39
C SER A 565 27.78 -8.41 19.21
N ILE A 566 28.89 -7.93 18.63
CA ILE A 566 29.76 -6.95 19.28
C ILE A 566 29.02 -5.64 19.54
N LEU A 567 28.29 -5.12 18.53
CA LEU A 567 27.53 -3.88 18.64
C LEU A 567 26.46 -3.97 19.75
N THR A 568 25.65 -5.02 19.74
CA THR A 568 24.54 -5.20 20.69
C THR A 568 25.05 -5.43 22.12
N THR A 569 26.16 -6.13 22.28
CA THR A 569 26.82 -6.30 23.60
C THR A 569 27.37 -4.96 24.10
N LYS A 570 28.06 -4.18 23.25
CA LYS A 570 28.60 -2.86 23.59
C LYS A 570 27.53 -1.89 24.08
N LEU A 571 26.35 -1.90 23.46
CA LEU A 571 25.22 -1.04 23.83
C LEU A 571 24.33 -1.62 24.95
N ASN A 572 24.73 -2.74 25.55
CA ASN A 572 24.02 -3.45 26.62
C ASN A 572 22.57 -3.80 26.26
N CYS A 573 22.34 -4.23 25.03
CA CYS A 573 21.00 -4.58 24.55
C CYS A 573 20.39 -5.76 25.32
N LEU A 574 19.08 -5.75 25.53
CA LEU A 574 18.37 -6.83 26.21
C LEU A 574 18.54 -8.19 25.48
N ALA A 575 18.60 -8.16 24.15
CA ALA A 575 18.82 -9.34 23.31
C ALA A 575 19.43 -8.96 21.96
N ASN A 576 20.31 -9.83 21.42
CA ASN A 576 20.71 -9.73 20.03
C ASN A 576 19.67 -10.39 19.12
N LYS A 577 18.87 -9.59 18.41
CA LYS A 577 17.86 -10.04 17.44
C LYS A 577 18.21 -9.66 16.00
N ILE A 578 19.35 -9.01 15.78
CA ILE A 578 19.78 -8.55 14.45
C ILE A 578 20.38 -9.71 13.68
N VAL A 579 19.71 -10.10 12.61
CA VAL A 579 20.15 -11.22 11.75
C VAL A 579 20.11 -10.75 10.29
N PHE A 580 21.29 -10.73 9.65
CA PHE A 580 21.40 -10.55 8.21
C PHE A 580 21.33 -11.91 7.51
N LYS A 581 20.53 -11.97 6.45
CA LYS A 581 20.44 -13.15 5.59
C LYS A 581 20.70 -12.77 4.14
N ARG A 582 21.34 -13.66 3.39
CA ARG A 582 21.41 -13.52 1.95
C ARG A 582 20.00 -13.57 1.35
N GLU A 583 19.57 -12.50 0.71
CA GLU A 583 18.26 -12.42 0.05
C GLU A 583 18.35 -12.89 -1.39
N ALA A 584 19.21 -12.26 -2.21
CA ALA A 584 19.27 -12.52 -3.63
C ALA A 584 20.70 -12.74 -4.14
N ILE A 585 20.83 -13.58 -5.19
CA ILE A 585 22.03 -13.68 -6.03
C ILE A 585 21.60 -13.35 -7.45
N ALA A 586 22.25 -12.33 -8.05
CA ALA A 586 21.99 -11.87 -9.39
C ALA A 586 23.25 -11.99 -10.25
N SER A 587 23.11 -12.55 -11.45
CA SER A 587 24.20 -12.58 -12.43
C SER A 587 24.58 -11.18 -12.90
N VAL A 588 23.59 -10.30 -13.05
CA VAL A 588 23.76 -8.90 -13.45
C VAL A 588 22.88 -7.99 -12.59
N GLY A 589 23.42 -6.84 -12.20
CA GLY A 589 22.70 -5.75 -11.53
C GLY A 589 22.94 -4.41 -12.22
N LEU A 590 21.87 -3.73 -12.59
CA LEU A 590 21.89 -2.38 -13.13
C LEU A 590 21.42 -1.41 -12.05
N PHE A 591 22.29 -0.53 -11.58
CA PHE A 591 21.99 0.48 -10.56
C PHE A 591 22.03 1.88 -11.17
N VAL A 592 20.91 2.61 -11.09
CA VAL A 592 20.77 3.93 -11.74
C VAL A 592 20.80 5.07 -10.72
N ALA A 593 20.07 4.95 -9.63
CA ALA A 593 19.98 5.94 -8.56
C ALA A 593 19.43 5.30 -7.28
N LYS A 594 19.35 6.06 -6.18
CA LYS A 594 18.70 5.63 -4.94
C LYS A 594 17.32 5.03 -5.23
N LYS A 595 17.11 3.79 -4.79
CA LYS A 595 15.85 3.04 -4.98
C LYS A 595 15.46 2.78 -6.45
N LYS A 596 16.39 2.93 -7.40
CA LYS A 596 16.18 2.70 -8.83
C LYS A 596 17.23 1.72 -9.38
N TYR A 597 16.85 0.46 -9.49
CA TYR A 597 17.74 -0.60 -9.97
C TYR A 597 16.98 -1.75 -10.62
N ALA A 598 17.71 -2.60 -11.36
CA ALA A 598 17.23 -3.86 -11.88
C ALA A 598 18.24 -4.98 -11.60
N LEU A 599 17.76 -6.18 -11.28
CA LEU A 599 18.56 -7.37 -10.99
C LEU A 599 18.08 -8.55 -11.86
N LEU A 600 19.02 -9.27 -12.45
CA LEU A 600 18.77 -10.53 -13.14
C LEU A 600 19.06 -11.68 -12.16
N LEU A 601 18.01 -12.12 -11.46
CA LEU A 601 18.09 -13.04 -10.32
C LEU A 601 18.28 -14.48 -10.75
N ASN A 602 19.30 -15.14 -10.18
CA ASN A 602 19.54 -16.57 -10.26
C ASN A 602 18.99 -17.31 -9.04
N ASP A 603 18.95 -16.62 -7.89
CA ASP A 603 18.44 -17.15 -6.62
C ASP A 603 17.74 -16.06 -5.81
N LEU A 604 16.66 -16.40 -5.14
CA LEU A 604 15.95 -15.54 -4.20
C LEU A 604 15.55 -16.35 -2.96
N GLU A 605 16.03 -15.94 -1.78
CA GLU A 605 15.79 -16.59 -0.48
C GLU A 605 16.07 -18.11 -0.50
N GLY A 606 17.08 -18.59 -1.26
CA GLY A 606 17.45 -19.99 -1.40
C GLY A 606 16.67 -20.76 -2.47
N VAL A 607 15.79 -20.09 -3.21
CA VAL A 607 15.07 -20.68 -4.35
C VAL A 607 15.85 -20.39 -5.63
N ARG A 608 16.43 -21.45 -6.23
CA ARG A 608 17.15 -21.39 -7.50
C ARG A 608 16.17 -21.30 -8.67
N PHE A 609 16.44 -20.41 -9.61
CA PHE A 609 15.67 -20.32 -10.84
C PHE A 609 16.37 -21.07 -11.98
N GLY A 610 15.63 -21.87 -12.77
CA GLY A 610 16.17 -22.53 -13.97
C GLY A 610 16.60 -21.53 -15.04
N GLU A 611 15.80 -20.44 -15.19
CA GLU A 611 16.13 -19.26 -15.98
C GLU A 611 16.13 -18.02 -15.09
N PRO A 612 17.12 -17.10 -15.27
CA PRO A 612 17.19 -15.88 -14.46
C PRO A 612 15.94 -15.02 -14.57
N LYS A 613 15.43 -14.52 -13.44
CA LYS A 613 14.24 -13.67 -13.36
C LYS A 613 14.59 -12.19 -13.17
N LEU A 614 13.92 -11.33 -13.92
CA LEU A 614 14.12 -9.88 -13.83
C LEU A 614 13.33 -9.29 -12.65
N LYS A 615 14.05 -8.73 -11.66
CA LYS A 615 13.48 -7.90 -10.54
C LYS A 615 13.82 -6.44 -10.84
N ILE A 616 12.82 -5.57 -10.87
CA ILE A 616 13.01 -4.12 -11.08
C ILE A 616 12.42 -3.35 -9.92
N MET A 617 13.15 -2.34 -9.44
CA MET A 617 12.71 -1.45 -8.37
C MET A 617 12.82 0.01 -8.80
N GLY A 618 11.75 0.78 -8.59
CA GLY A 618 11.70 2.23 -8.73
C GLY A 618 11.92 2.83 -10.12
N LEU A 619 12.30 2.04 -11.13
CA LEU A 619 12.44 2.49 -12.51
C LEU A 619 11.05 2.72 -13.14
N GLU A 620 11.01 3.53 -14.19
CA GLU A 620 9.76 3.90 -14.87
C GLU A 620 9.03 2.68 -15.46
N SER A 621 9.72 1.61 -15.78
CA SER A 621 9.17 0.33 -16.25
C SER A 621 8.27 -0.40 -15.23
N VAL A 622 8.24 0.01 -13.97
CA VAL A 622 7.35 -0.56 -12.92
C VAL A 622 6.45 0.49 -12.27
N ARG A 623 6.53 1.76 -12.69
CA ARG A 623 5.73 2.83 -12.11
C ARG A 623 4.35 2.91 -12.76
N SER A 624 3.30 2.99 -11.95
CA SER A 624 1.92 3.19 -12.43
C SER A 624 1.68 4.53 -13.15
N SER A 625 2.67 5.41 -13.14
CA SER A 625 2.65 6.69 -13.85
C SER A 625 3.17 6.61 -15.29
N THR A 626 3.63 5.44 -15.73
CA THR A 626 4.08 5.15 -17.10
C THR A 626 3.02 4.28 -17.79
N PRO A 627 2.67 4.55 -19.05
CA PRO A 627 1.68 3.74 -19.77
C PRO A 627 2.07 2.26 -19.82
N GLY A 628 1.09 1.34 -19.71
CA GLY A 628 1.33 -0.11 -19.60
C GLY A 628 2.18 -0.69 -20.72
N ILE A 629 1.88 -0.30 -21.98
CA ILE A 629 2.66 -0.76 -23.13
C ILE A 629 4.11 -0.26 -23.07
N VAL A 630 4.30 1.00 -22.65
CA VAL A 630 5.64 1.59 -22.49
C VAL A 630 6.41 0.88 -21.37
N ARG A 631 5.73 0.53 -20.27
CA ARG A 631 6.36 -0.27 -19.19
C ARG A 631 6.87 -1.62 -19.68
N ALA A 632 6.07 -2.32 -20.49
CA ALA A 632 6.46 -3.60 -21.07
C ALA A 632 7.71 -3.43 -21.94
N LYS A 633 7.69 -2.47 -22.86
CA LYS A 633 8.81 -2.19 -23.76
C LYS A 633 10.07 -1.73 -23.01
N LEU A 634 9.95 -0.92 -21.96
CA LEU A 634 11.09 -0.55 -21.09
C LEU A 634 11.68 -1.76 -20.37
N LYS A 635 10.85 -2.73 -19.92
CA LYS A 635 11.36 -3.98 -19.34
C LYS A 635 12.17 -4.80 -20.34
N GLU A 636 11.71 -4.88 -21.58
CA GLU A 636 12.46 -5.55 -22.66
C GLU A 636 13.78 -4.82 -22.95
N CYS A 637 13.78 -3.48 -22.98
CA CYS A 637 15.02 -2.71 -23.10
C CYS A 637 16.01 -3.01 -21.98
N ILE A 638 15.54 -3.07 -20.72
CA ILE A 638 16.38 -3.43 -19.58
C ILE A 638 16.96 -4.84 -19.73
N MET A 639 16.16 -5.81 -20.19
CA MET A 639 16.67 -7.17 -20.49
C MET A 639 17.75 -7.13 -21.57
N ILE A 640 17.55 -6.39 -22.65
CA ILE A 640 18.56 -6.25 -23.71
C ILE A 640 19.84 -5.61 -23.14
N ILE A 641 19.74 -4.56 -22.32
CA ILE A 641 20.89 -3.92 -21.65
C ILE A 641 21.66 -4.92 -20.80
N MET A 642 20.97 -5.79 -20.06
CA MET A 642 21.60 -6.73 -19.13
C MET A 642 22.15 -8.00 -19.80
N THR A 643 21.70 -8.34 -21.02
CA THR A 643 22.02 -9.63 -21.66
C THR A 643 22.61 -9.53 -23.05
N GLN A 644 22.57 -8.35 -23.69
CA GLN A 644 22.93 -8.18 -25.09
C GLN A 644 23.82 -6.92 -25.28
N ASN A 645 23.66 -6.24 -26.42
CA ASN A 645 24.50 -5.09 -26.78
C ASN A 645 23.69 -3.85 -27.24
N GLU A 646 24.38 -2.73 -27.40
CA GLU A 646 23.82 -1.44 -27.79
C GLU A 646 23.14 -1.47 -29.17
N GLU A 647 23.71 -2.18 -30.13
CA GLU A 647 23.16 -2.26 -31.50
C GLU A 647 21.76 -2.90 -31.53
N LYS A 648 21.59 -4.01 -30.79
CA LYS A 648 20.28 -4.66 -30.67
C LYS A 648 19.24 -3.76 -29.96
N LEU A 649 19.69 -3.04 -28.92
CA LEU A 649 18.81 -2.06 -28.26
C LEU A 649 18.37 -0.98 -29.22
N ARG A 650 19.28 -0.42 -30.02
CA ARG A 650 18.96 0.62 -31.00
C ARG A 650 17.94 0.15 -32.05
N LYS A 651 18.11 -1.06 -32.59
CA LYS A 651 17.13 -1.67 -33.49
C LYS A 651 15.77 -1.83 -32.83
N TYR A 652 15.74 -2.30 -31.60
CA TYR A 652 14.52 -2.50 -30.83
C TYR A 652 13.75 -1.18 -30.59
N VAL A 653 14.45 -0.11 -30.19
CA VAL A 653 13.87 1.22 -29.97
C VAL A 653 13.26 1.80 -31.24
N ASN A 654 13.95 1.70 -32.38
CA ASN A 654 13.44 2.18 -33.68
C ASN A 654 12.16 1.42 -34.08
N THR A 655 12.17 0.08 -33.95
CA THR A 655 10.97 -0.73 -34.21
C THR A 655 9.80 -0.32 -33.32
N PHE A 656 10.04 -0.08 -32.04
CA PHE A 656 8.98 0.35 -31.14
C PHE A 656 8.46 1.76 -31.46
N TYR A 657 9.29 2.69 -31.96
CA TYR A 657 8.80 3.99 -32.39
C TYR A 657 7.77 3.87 -33.53
N ASP A 658 8.03 3.02 -34.50
CA ASP A 658 7.12 2.74 -35.63
C ASP A 658 5.80 2.08 -35.21
N GLU A 659 5.84 1.30 -34.12
CA GLU A 659 4.66 0.73 -33.47
C GLU A 659 3.90 1.83 -32.69
N PHE A 660 4.61 2.61 -31.87
CA PHE A 660 4.06 3.59 -30.92
C PHE A 660 3.15 4.63 -31.61
N ILE A 661 3.56 5.13 -32.74
CA ILE A 661 2.80 6.17 -33.50
C ILE A 661 1.45 5.65 -34.03
N LYS A 662 1.23 4.32 -34.05
CA LYS A 662 0.01 3.65 -34.51
C LYS A 662 -0.92 3.25 -33.37
N LEU A 663 -0.46 3.34 -32.12
CA LEU A 663 -1.23 2.92 -30.96
C LEU A 663 -2.42 3.85 -30.66
N PRO A 664 -3.48 3.33 -30.01
CA PRO A 664 -4.55 4.16 -29.46
C PRO A 664 -4.00 5.21 -28.48
N ILE A 665 -4.64 6.38 -28.44
CA ILE A 665 -4.23 7.48 -27.54
C ILE A 665 -4.24 7.02 -26.09
N GLU A 666 -5.22 6.23 -25.69
CA GLU A 666 -5.39 5.70 -24.35
C GLU A 666 -4.22 4.83 -23.88
N ASP A 667 -3.56 4.14 -24.81
CA ASP A 667 -2.45 3.23 -24.52
C ASP A 667 -1.11 3.94 -24.36
N ILE A 668 -0.97 5.13 -24.97
CA ILE A 668 0.25 5.94 -24.91
C ILE A 668 0.17 7.12 -23.94
N ALA A 669 -1.04 7.46 -23.47
CA ALA A 669 -1.27 8.57 -22.54
C ALA A 669 -0.71 8.27 -21.14
N SER A 670 -0.08 9.29 -20.55
CA SER A 670 0.58 9.20 -19.24
C SER A 670 -0.43 9.18 -18.09
N PRO A 671 -0.51 8.12 -17.26
CA PRO A 671 -1.38 8.09 -16.10
C PRO A 671 -0.80 8.97 -14.96
N ARG A 672 -1.64 9.81 -14.32
CA ARG A 672 -1.23 10.63 -13.16
C ARG A 672 -2.41 10.89 -12.22
N GLY A 673 -2.11 11.01 -10.94
CA GLY A 673 -3.06 11.54 -9.95
C GLY A 673 -3.11 13.06 -9.99
N VAL A 674 -4.29 13.62 -9.84
CA VAL A 674 -4.53 15.07 -9.82
C VAL A 674 -4.55 15.57 -8.39
N LYS A 675 -3.81 16.65 -8.10
CA LYS A 675 -3.76 17.26 -6.76
C LYS A 675 -3.77 18.78 -6.85
N GLY A 676 -4.55 19.43 -5.98
CA GLY A 676 -4.58 20.88 -5.85
C GLY A 676 -5.42 21.56 -6.93
N ILE A 677 -6.49 20.95 -7.42
CA ILE A 677 -7.40 21.59 -8.41
C ILE A 677 -7.86 22.96 -7.89
N SER A 678 -8.39 23.04 -6.68
CA SER A 678 -8.86 24.30 -6.09
C SER A 678 -7.73 25.32 -5.87
N LYS A 679 -6.54 24.84 -5.49
CA LYS A 679 -5.36 25.70 -5.26
C LYS A 679 -4.90 26.38 -6.56
N TYR A 680 -4.91 25.64 -7.67
CA TYR A 680 -4.34 26.07 -8.94
C TYR A 680 -5.37 26.57 -9.96
N SER A 681 -6.68 26.45 -9.71
CA SER A 681 -7.70 27.07 -10.55
C SER A 681 -7.61 28.59 -10.49
N SER A 682 -7.99 29.24 -11.59
CA SER A 682 -8.03 30.70 -11.72
C SER A 682 -9.33 31.10 -12.40
N ASN A 683 -9.95 32.22 -11.94
CA ASN A 683 -11.15 32.78 -12.57
C ASN A 683 -10.80 33.54 -13.85
N ASP A 684 -9.61 34.17 -13.88
CA ASP A 684 -9.15 34.95 -15.04
C ASP A 684 -8.51 34.08 -16.10
N ASP A 685 -7.69 33.11 -15.65
CA ASP A 685 -7.06 32.10 -16.48
C ASP A 685 -7.48 30.70 -15.98
N ILE A 686 -7.53 29.71 -16.86
CA ILE A 686 -7.96 28.35 -16.50
C ILE A 686 -7.14 27.78 -15.33
N TYR A 687 -5.85 28.16 -15.24
CA TYR A 687 -4.93 27.72 -14.20
C TYR A 687 -3.86 28.79 -13.89
N LYS A 688 -3.27 28.71 -12.69
CA LYS A 688 -2.19 29.62 -12.22
C LYS A 688 -0.81 29.19 -12.72
N GLY A 689 0.16 30.10 -12.69
CA GLY A 689 1.57 29.77 -12.93
C GLY A 689 2.08 28.68 -11.96
N GLY A 690 2.98 27.80 -12.42
CA GLY A 690 3.54 26.71 -11.58
C GLY A 690 2.61 25.52 -11.33
N THR A 691 1.46 25.44 -12.02
CA THR A 691 0.53 24.31 -11.90
C THR A 691 1.18 23.00 -12.37
N PRO A 692 1.14 21.93 -11.56
CA PRO A 692 1.62 20.61 -11.99
C PRO A 692 0.93 20.12 -13.26
N ILE A 693 1.65 19.41 -14.13
CA ILE A 693 1.19 19.01 -15.46
C ILE A 693 -0.14 18.24 -15.45
N ALA A 694 -0.34 17.32 -14.49
CA ALA A 694 -1.59 16.57 -14.37
C ALA A 694 -2.76 17.47 -13.97
N THR A 695 -2.55 18.38 -13.01
CA THR A 695 -3.56 19.34 -12.58
C THR A 695 -3.89 20.34 -13.69
N LYS A 696 -2.87 20.79 -14.45
CA LYS A 696 -3.05 21.60 -15.65
C LYS A 696 -3.92 20.89 -16.68
N ALA A 697 -3.60 19.62 -17.00
CA ALA A 697 -4.35 18.81 -17.93
C ALA A 697 -5.81 18.59 -17.49
N ALA A 698 -6.04 18.40 -16.19
CA ALA A 698 -7.38 18.28 -15.59
C ALA A 698 -8.19 19.58 -15.70
N LEU A 699 -7.59 20.72 -15.37
CA LEU A 699 -8.24 22.02 -15.46
C LEU A 699 -8.60 22.38 -16.92
N LEU A 700 -7.71 22.05 -17.85
CA LEU A 700 -7.98 22.24 -19.30
C LEU A 700 -9.13 21.33 -19.79
N HIS A 701 -9.17 20.08 -19.35
CA HIS A 701 -10.28 19.15 -19.60
C HIS A 701 -11.61 19.76 -19.13
N ASN A 702 -11.68 20.15 -17.88
CA ASN A 702 -12.90 20.71 -17.28
C ASN A 702 -13.36 22.01 -17.98
N ALA A 703 -12.42 22.87 -18.35
CA ALA A 703 -12.72 24.09 -19.09
C ALA A 703 -13.21 23.79 -20.53
N TYR A 704 -12.61 22.78 -21.16
CA TYR A 704 -12.98 22.43 -22.54
C TYR A 704 -14.34 21.72 -22.61
N LEU A 705 -14.71 20.89 -21.62
CA LEU A 705 -16.08 20.36 -21.50
C LEU A 705 -17.13 21.46 -21.45
N LYS A 706 -16.89 22.51 -20.63
CA LYS A 706 -17.78 23.66 -20.52
C LYS A 706 -17.86 24.44 -21.84
N LYS A 707 -16.74 24.61 -22.53
CA LYS A 707 -16.67 25.28 -23.84
C LYS A 707 -17.49 24.54 -24.89
N LEU A 708 -17.50 23.21 -24.85
CA LEU A 708 -18.27 22.35 -25.77
C LEU A 708 -19.72 22.11 -25.30
N HIS A 709 -20.11 22.60 -24.13
CA HIS A 709 -21.42 22.37 -23.50
C HIS A 709 -21.75 20.88 -23.25
N ILE A 710 -20.72 20.05 -22.99
CA ILE A 710 -20.83 18.61 -22.74
C ILE A 710 -20.46 18.23 -21.29
N ASP A 711 -20.30 19.21 -20.42
CA ASP A 711 -19.95 19.02 -19.01
C ASP A 711 -21.03 18.32 -18.15
N LYS A 712 -22.24 18.16 -18.71
CA LYS A 712 -23.31 17.36 -18.13
C LYS A 712 -23.26 15.88 -18.54
N THR A 713 -22.70 15.58 -19.71
CA THR A 713 -22.64 14.22 -20.28
C THR A 713 -21.31 13.52 -20.01
N ILE A 714 -20.24 14.28 -19.84
CA ILE A 714 -18.90 13.76 -19.56
C ILE A 714 -18.46 14.29 -18.18
N PRO A 715 -18.01 13.42 -17.25
CA PRO A 715 -17.68 13.84 -15.90
C PRO A 715 -16.47 14.76 -15.86
N SER A 716 -16.56 15.82 -15.08
CA SER A 716 -15.42 16.68 -14.77
C SER A 716 -14.41 15.94 -13.89
N ILE A 717 -13.13 16.18 -14.14
CA ILE A 717 -12.03 15.66 -13.33
C ILE A 717 -12.02 16.37 -11.96
N LYS A 718 -11.92 15.56 -10.87
CA LYS A 718 -11.96 16.02 -9.48
C LYS A 718 -10.61 15.86 -8.80
N GLU A 719 -10.51 16.40 -7.60
CA GLU A 719 -9.35 16.21 -6.71
C GLU A 719 -9.11 14.72 -6.43
N ASN A 720 -7.85 14.29 -6.48
CA ASN A 720 -7.38 12.91 -6.33
C ASN A 720 -7.79 11.92 -7.43
N ASP A 721 -8.50 12.35 -8.46
CA ASP A 721 -8.77 11.48 -9.61
C ASP A 721 -7.46 11.03 -10.27
N LYS A 722 -7.44 9.79 -10.77
CA LYS A 722 -6.41 9.35 -11.70
C LYS A 722 -6.88 9.61 -13.13
N ILE A 723 -6.09 10.38 -13.86
CA ILE A 723 -6.33 10.72 -15.25
C ILE A 723 -5.21 10.19 -16.14
N LYS A 724 -5.49 10.17 -17.42
CA LYS A 724 -4.50 10.05 -18.49
C LYS A 724 -4.33 11.41 -19.17
N PHE A 725 -3.11 11.76 -19.55
CA PHE A 725 -2.86 12.98 -20.31
C PHE A 725 -1.88 12.75 -21.44
N VAL A 726 -2.00 13.55 -22.48
CA VAL A 726 -1.09 13.55 -23.63
C VAL A 726 -0.55 14.95 -23.89
N PHE A 727 0.63 15.01 -24.53
CA PHE A 727 1.16 16.25 -25.11
C PHE A 727 0.45 16.56 -26.40
N VAL A 728 0.20 17.84 -26.65
CA VAL A 728 -0.47 18.34 -27.86
C VAL A 728 0.35 19.43 -28.54
N LYS A 729 0.28 19.46 -29.86
CA LYS A 729 0.92 20.49 -30.72
C LYS A 729 0.28 21.85 -30.44
N VAL A 730 1.05 22.89 -30.72
CA VAL A 730 0.60 24.28 -30.62
C VAL A 730 0.68 24.87 -32.05
N PRO A 731 -0.37 25.59 -32.55
CA PRO A 731 -1.62 25.95 -31.86
C PRO A 731 -2.65 24.82 -31.83
N ASN A 732 -3.54 24.85 -30.81
CA ASN A 732 -4.63 23.89 -30.61
C ASN A 732 -5.88 24.58 -30.02
N PRO A 733 -7.07 23.92 -30.00
CA PRO A 733 -8.31 24.54 -29.53
C PRO A 733 -8.43 24.59 -27.98
N TYR A 734 -7.48 24.03 -27.28
CA TYR A 734 -7.48 23.87 -25.82
C TYR A 734 -6.88 25.11 -25.15
N GLY A 735 -7.43 25.48 -23.99
CA GLY A 735 -7.01 26.69 -23.29
C GLY A 735 -7.50 28.00 -23.91
N LYS A 736 -7.18 29.13 -23.25
CA LYS A 736 -7.63 30.47 -23.73
C LYS A 736 -6.95 30.93 -25.02
N ASN A 737 -5.68 30.59 -25.18
CA ASN A 737 -4.84 31.19 -26.26
C ASN A 737 -4.30 30.13 -27.23
N GLY A 738 -4.80 28.88 -27.17
CA GLY A 738 -4.32 27.79 -28.03
C GLY A 738 -2.84 27.42 -27.87
N LYS A 739 -2.21 27.86 -26.76
CA LYS A 739 -0.77 27.66 -26.47
C LYS A 739 -0.52 26.55 -25.42
N ASP A 740 -1.57 25.85 -24.95
CA ASP A 740 -1.45 24.81 -23.98
C ASP A 740 -0.99 23.51 -24.60
N GLY A 741 0.12 22.99 -24.11
CA GLY A 741 0.79 21.82 -24.69
C GLY A 741 0.37 20.48 -24.08
N VAL A 742 -0.74 20.41 -23.35
CA VAL A 742 -1.24 19.17 -22.73
C VAL A 742 -2.76 19.12 -22.71
N MET A 743 -3.33 17.89 -22.75
CA MET A 743 -4.76 17.65 -22.54
C MET A 743 -4.96 16.37 -21.75
N GLY A 744 -5.89 16.40 -20.76
CA GLY A 744 -6.23 15.27 -19.90
C GLY A 744 -7.59 14.65 -20.23
N PHE A 745 -7.79 13.40 -19.81
CA PHE A 745 -9.08 12.71 -19.87
C PHE A 745 -9.15 11.57 -18.85
N ILE A 746 -10.37 11.12 -18.52
CA ILE A 746 -10.62 9.98 -17.64
C ILE A 746 -10.79 8.74 -18.51
N ASN A 747 -10.05 7.68 -18.26
CA ASN A 747 -10.08 6.38 -18.94
C ASN A 747 -10.03 6.44 -20.48
N LYS A 748 -11.09 6.90 -21.15
CA LYS A 748 -11.20 7.06 -22.59
C LYS A 748 -11.21 8.55 -22.98
N CYS A 749 -10.58 8.86 -24.10
CA CYS A 749 -10.59 10.23 -24.65
C CYS A 749 -11.96 10.51 -25.28
N PRO A 750 -12.66 11.60 -24.86
CA PRO A 750 -13.89 12.00 -25.52
C PRO A 750 -13.66 12.25 -27.04
N PRO A 751 -14.48 11.66 -27.92
CA PRO A 751 -14.35 11.88 -29.37
C PRO A 751 -14.44 13.37 -29.76
N GLU A 752 -15.25 14.12 -29.02
CA GLU A 752 -15.48 15.58 -29.22
C GLU A 752 -14.21 16.41 -29.00
N PHE A 753 -13.21 15.86 -28.34
CA PHE A 753 -11.92 16.55 -28.17
C PHE A 753 -11.06 16.52 -29.43
N GLU A 754 -11.35 15.64 -30.39
CA GLU A 754 -10.59 15.48 -31.62
C GLU A 754 -9.07 15.37 -31.41
N LEU A 755 -8.63 14.81 -30.28
CA LEU A 755 -7.23 14.79 -29.85
C LEU A 755 -6.28 14.20 -30.90
N LYS A 756 -6.75 13.26 -31.73
CA LYS A 756 -5.95 12.68 -32.83
C LYS A 756 -5.36 13.73 -33.79
N LYS A 757 -6.04 14.87 -33.96
CA LYS A 757 -5.58 15.95 -34.81
C LYS A 757 -4.42 16.76 -34.21
N TYR A 758 -4.37 16.83 -32.91
CA TYR A 758 -3.49 17.73 -32.15
C TYR A 758 -2.41 17.05 -31.35
N ILE A 759 -2.44 15.73 -31.17
CA ILE A 759 -1.45 15.00 -30.38
C ILE A 759 -0.03 15.17 -30.96
N ASP A 760 0.92 15.44 -30.08
CA ASP A 760 2.34 15.52 -30.38
C ASP A 760 2.98 14.16 -30.05
N LEU A 761 2.94 13.23 -31.01
CA LEU A 761 3.42 11.86 -30.85
C LEU A 761 4.93 11.79 -30.59
N GLU A 762 5.71 12.70 -31.20
CA GLU A 762 7.16 12.74 -30.99
C GLU A 762 7.47 13.11 -29.54
N LYS A 763 6.86 14.19 -29.05
CA LYS A 763 7.01 14.63 -27.67
C LYS A 763 6.43 13.62 -26.68
N GLN A 764 5.33 12.96 -27.04
CA GLN A 764 4.75 11.91 -26.21
C GLN A 764 5.71 10.74 -26.07
N PHE A 765 6.32 10.27 -27.15
CA PHE A 765 7.33 9.22 -27.14
C PHE A 765 8.59 9.64 -26.37
N GLU A 766 9.08 10.84 -26.63
CA GLU A 766 10.23 11.41 -25.92
C GLU A 766 10.02 11.36 -24.40
N LYS A 767 8.92 11.92 -23.92
CA LYS A 767 8.65 12.08 -22.48
C LYS A 767 8.28 10.78 -21.78
N THR A 768 7.63 9.83 -22.48
CA THR A 768 7.14 8.59 -21.84
C THR A 768 8.12 7.44 -21.95
N PHE A 769 8.91 7.37 -23.01
CA PHE A 769 9.80 6.25 -23.28
C PHE A 769 11.28 6.65 -23.42
N TYR A 770 11.59 7.64 -24.29
CA TYR A 770 12.98 7.97 -24.61
C TYR A 770 13.75 8.54 -23.42
N GLU A 771 13.25 9.60 -22.76
CA GLU A 771 13.92 10.19 -21.59
C GLU A 771 14.10 9.18 -20.43
N PRO A 772 13.09 8.39 -20.04
CA PRO A 772 13.29 7.32 -19.05
C PRO A 772 14.36 6.32 -19.42
N LEU A 773 14.46 5.93 -20.70
CA LEU A 773 15.47 5.00 -21.17
C LEU A 773 16.86 5.66 -21.24
N ASP A 774 16.95 6.90 -21.72
CA ASP A 774 18.21 7.66 -21.79
C ASP A 774 18.85 7.85 -20.43
N ASN A 775 18.06 8.11 -19.38
CA ASN A 775 18.56 8.16 -17.99
C ASN A 775 19.23 6.85 -17.54
N ILE A 776 18.80 5.70 -18.07
CA ILE A 776 19.43 4.41 -17.82
C ILE A 776 20.71 4.27 -18.66
N LEU A 777 20.66 4.66 -19.92
CA LEU A 777 21.77 4.52 -20.87
C LEU A 777 22.98 5.39 -20.52
N GLN A 778 22.73 6.60 -19.99
CA GLN A 778 23.80 7.48 -19.50
C GLN A 778 24.68 6.80 -18.44
N VAL A 779 24.10 5.96 -17.58
CA VAL A 779 24.82 5.22 -16.54
C VAL A 779 25.81 4.23 -17.13
N ILE A 780 25.47 3.59 -18.25
CA ILE A 780 26.29 2.58 -18.91
C ILE A 780 27.05 3.12 -20.13
N LYS A 781 26.95 4.44 -20.38
CA LYS A 781 27.59 5.14 -21.50
C LYS A 781 27.14 4.63 -22.89
N TRP A 782 25.91 4.15 -23.01
CA TRP A 782 25.28 3.81 -24.29
C TRP A 782 24.46 4.98 -24.82
N SER A 783 24.25 5.03 -26.15
CA SER A 783 23.44 6.07 -26.82
C SER A 783 22.58 5.48 -27.91
N ILE A 784 21.32 5.90 -27.93
CA ILE A 784 20.36 5.49 -28.98
C ILE A 784 20.37 6.48 -30.15
N SER A 785 20.83 7.74 -29.93
CA SER A 785 20.94 8.73 -30.99
C SER A 785 22.07 8.35 -31.94
N ASN A 786 21.83 8.50 -33.25
CA ASN A 786 22.88 8.54 -34.25
C ASN A 786 23.73 9.80 -34.04
N LYS A 787 24.52 9.87 -32.97
CA LYS A 787 25.61 10.85 -32.93
C LYS A 787 26.60 10.43 -34.02
N ILE A 788 26.63 11.18 -35.10
CA ILE A 788 27.79 11.22 -35.98
C ILE A 788 28.93 11.64 -35.09
N THR A 789 29.75 10.71 -34.60
CA THR A 789 30.97 11.01 -33.88
C THR A 789 31.95 11.59 -34.89
N LEU A 790 32.71 12.61 -34.46
CA LEU A 790 33.79 13.18 -35.29
C LEU A 790 34.74 12.10 -35.86
N GLU A 791 34.87 10.96 -35.19
CA GLU A 791 35.64 9.78 -35.69
C GLU A 791 35.04 9.16 -36.94
N SER A 792 33.70 9.25 -37.21
CA SER A 792 33.09 8.78 -38.44
C SER A 792 33.35 9.69 -39.64
N PHE A 793 33.96 10.86 -39.41
CA PHE A 793 34.41 11.77 -40.50
C PHE A 793 35.87 11.58 -40.89
N PHE A 794 36.66 10.84 -40.06
CA PHE A 794 38.09 10.67 -40.25
C PHE A 794 38.50 9.20 -40.44
N GLY A 795 37.56 8.28 -40.58
CA GLY A 795 37.83 6.86 -40.87
C GLY A 795 37.72 6.49 -42.33
#